data_255bb465e544921fc8a3f4adcb81f708
#
_entry.id   255bb465e544921fc8a3f4adcb81f708
#
_cell.length_a   1.000
_cell.length_b   1.000
_cell.length_c   1.000
_cell.angle_alpha   90.00
_cell.angle_beta   90.00
_cell.angle_gamma   90.00
#
_symmetry.space_group_name_H-M   'P 1'
#
loop_
_entity.id
_entity.type
_entity.pdbx_description
1 polymer ?
#
loop_
_entity_poly.entity_id
_entity_poly.type
_entity_poly.pdbx_seq_one_letter_code
_entity_poly.pdbx_strand_id
1 'polypeptide(L)'
;MVEGQRLVDVFRPTHYNIYLDINRETKVIAGKTTIKGFATQTAITLNQKFLSINNVTVNGQTVVATTNDTDETLTFAVPEPGEMTIVVDYTAPLTDTMMGIYPSYYQIDGQKKQLIGTQFETTAARQAFPSIDEPAAKATFSLAIKYDEHENETIIANMPEERVVDGVHYFAKTVKMSTYLVAFAFGEMQSKLTETSSGVKIGVFSTKAHQPAELDFALDIAKRSIEFYEDYYQTPYPLPHSWQLALPDFSAGAMENWGLVTYREAYLAIDADNASVEMKQRVATVIAHELAHQWFGDLVTMQWWDDLWLNESFANMMEYVAIDALQPDWHIWELFQTSEAASALQRDATDGVQSVHVQVEKPAEIDAIFDAAIVYAKGSRMLVMVRSLIGDDALRRGLKDYFETHKFANAKGADLWAALGKAAGIDLTAMMATWLEQPGYPVVNVSVVDGKLTLAQEQFFIGEGIDQDRQWQIPLNSNYAALPELMVTKTLELGDYEELRQNVGTPFRLNVDNTAHFIVNYEPALLQDILNHVDSLSAITQLQLLQDLRLLAEGRQISYAVVVPLLKSFATSRSSVVNTALYQVVGNLKKFVASDSPEEKALQQLVDTLSATQFDRLGWHKKANETIDDQVSRPVIADAALFAENKNAVASAHDLVQQNQQALVQLPADIRAIVLANEVKHYGSQALFDQLLTDYRTTSDGGYQRDIMAALTKTSDKALLEQIVSYFEDSETIKPQDLRGWYKGVLANDAGQQLAWDWIRDDWAWLEKTVGGDMEFTTYITVTARIFKTAERLTEFKAFFEPKLDTPGLTREITMDINVIASRVALVEEEKLAVQQAVKASL
;
A
#
# COMPACT_ATOMS: atom_id res chain seq x y z
N MET A 1 9.41 12.94 -32.19
CA MET A 1 8.23 12.04 -32.22
C MET A 1 6.98 12.89 -32.33
N VAL A 2 5.91 12.38 -32.92
CA VAL A 2 4.61 13.05 -32.88
C VAL A 2 4.11 12.98 -31.42
N GLU A 3 3.54 14.08 -30.91
CA GLU A 3 2.98 14.12 -29.57
C GLU A 3 2.01 12.95 -29.33
N GLY A 4 2.19 12.19 -28.27
CA GLY A 4 1.40 10.98 -27.95
C GLY A 4 1.82 9.67 -28.64
N GLN A 5 2.90 9.65 -29.46
CA GLN A 5 3.40 8.45 -30.09
C GLN A 5 4.26 7.63 -29.11
N ARG A 6 3.88 6.36 -28.87
CA ARG A 6 4.65 5.41 -28.05
C ARG A 6 5.85 4.85 -28.81
N LEU A 7 6.92 4.49 -28.11
CA LEU A 7 8.11 3.90 -28.72
C LEU A 7 7.80 2.53 -29.35
N VAL A 8 6.92 1.75 -28.72
CA VAL A 8 6.46 0.45 -29.25
C VAL A 8 5.77 0.55 -30.61
N ASP A 9 5.18 1.70 -30.94
CA ASP A 9 4.58 1.93 -32.27
C ASP A 9 5.63 2.11 -33.37
N VAL A 10 6.83 2.56 -32.97
CA VAL A 10 7.97 2.76 -33.85
C VAL A 10 8.80 1.49 -34.02
N PHE A 11 9.09 0.83 -32.89
CA PHE A 11 9.85 -0.41 -32.86
C PHE A 11 9.19 -1.44 -31.92
N ARG A 12 8.82 -2.60 -32.47
CA ARG A 12 8.19 -3.70 -31.73
C ARG A 12 9.22 -4.77 -31.44
N PRO A 13 9.76 -4.86 -30.23
CA PRO A 13 10.68 -5.92 -29.84
C PRO A 13 9.93 -7.27 -29.79
N THR A 14 10.63 -8.34 -30.15
CA THR A 14 10.13 -9.71 -30.06
C THR A 14 10.96 -10.56 -29.13
N HIS A 15 12.27 -10.26 -29.04
CA HIS A 15 13.19 -11.00 -28.19
C HIS A 15 14.39 -10.14 -27.77
N TYR A 16 14.79 -10.29 -26.51
CA TYR A 16 16.01 -9.73 -25.93
C TYR A 16 16.97 -10.84 -25.51
N ASN A 17 18.22 -10.78 -25.99
CA ASN A 17 19.33 -11.48 -25.35
C ASN A 17 20.12 -10.45 -24.53
N ILE A 18 20.16 -10.62 -23.22
CA ILE A 18 20.80 -9.70 -22.29
C ILE A 18 22.00 -10.42 -21.66
N TYR A 19 23.20 -9.93 -21.97
CA TYR A 19 24.43 -10.36 -21.31
C TYR A 19 24.90 -9.25 -20.38
N LEU A 20 25.20 -9.62 -19.13
CA LEU A 20 25.70 -8.73 -18.09
C LEU A 20 26.94 -9.36 -17.44
N ASP A 21 28.02 -8.62 -17.32
CA ASP A 21 29.21 -8.96 -16.52
C ASP A 21 29.28 -7.96 -15.35
N ILE A 22 28.92 -8.41 -14.15
CA ILE A 22 28.70 -7.58 -12.97
C ILE A 22 29.89 -7.70 -12.05
N ASN A 23 30.52 -6.57 -11.73
CA ASN A 23 31.61 -6.48 -10.78
C ASN A 23 31.19 -5.62 -9.58
N ARG A 24 31.02 -6.24 -8.41
CA ARG A 24 30.58 -5.58 -7.16
C ARG A 24 31.63 -4.64 -6.59
N GLU A 25 32.90 -4.94 -6.78
CA GLU A 25 34.00 -4.14 -6.24
C GLU A 25 34.11 -2.79 -6.96
N THR A 26 34.05 -2.82 -8.29
CA THR A 26 34.14 -1.61 -9.11
C THR A 26 32.80 -0.89 -9.28
N LYS A 27 31.70 -1.55 -8.89
CA LYS A 27 30.30 -1.10 -9.09
C LYS A 27 29.99 -0.80 -10.57
N VAL A 28 30.57 -1.51 -11.50
CA VAL A 28 30.36 -1.38 -12.94
C VAL A 28 29.87 -2.68 -13.54
N ILE A 29 28.90 -2.57 -14.45
CA ILE A 29 28.35 -3.68 -15.21
C ILE A 29 28.72 -3.48 -16.67
N ALA A 30 29.44 -4.43 -17.28
CA ALA A 30 29.60 -4.48 -18.71
C ALA A 30 28.39 -5.21 -19.33
N GLY A 31 27.65 -4.53 -20.20
CA GLY A 31 26.43 -5.02 -20.78
C GLY A 31 26.50 -5.16 -22.31
N LYS A 32 25.84 -6.19 -22.81
CA LYS A 32 25.55 -6.37 -24.24
C LYS A 32 24.12 -6.85 -24.41
N THR A 33 23.30 -6.04 -25.05
CA THR A 33 21.92 -6.38 -25.32
C THR A 33 21.70 -6.54 -26.80
N THR A 34 21.14 -7.69 -27.21
CA THR A 34 20.73 -7.95 -28.58
C THR A 34 19.22 -7.97 -28.62
N ILE A 35 18.62 -7.07 -29.41
CA ILE A 35 17.17 -6.90 -29.53
C ILE A 35 16.76 -7.30 -30.93
N LYS A 36 15.86 -8.27 -31.05
CA LYS A 36 15.18 -8.61 -32.31
C LYS A 36 13.80 -7.99 -32.31
N GLY A 37 13.41 -7.40 -33.42
CA GLY A 37 12.11 -6.76 -33.53
C GLY A 37 11.82 -6.25 -34.93
N PHE A 38 10.73 -5.51 -35.06
CA PHE A 38 10.24 -4.94 -36.30
C PHE A 38 10.12 -3.42 -36.15
N ALA A 39 10.82 -2.67 -36.99
CA ALA A 39 10.73 -1.23 -37.08
C ALA A 39 9.68 -0.81 -38.11
N THR A 40 8.85 0.14 -37.75
CA THR A 40 7.85 0.77 -38.65
C THR A 40 8.36 2.06 -39.26
N GLN A 41 9.45 2.62 -38.74
CA GLN A 41 10.07 3.89 -39.14
C GLN A 41 11.59 3.75 -39.25
N THR A 42 12.23 4.74 -39.88
CA THR A 42 13.69 4.78 -40.06
C THR A 42 14.46 5.43 -38.92
N ALA A 43 13.79 6.13 -38.02
CA ALA A 43 14.39 6.66 -36.79
C ALA A 43 13.89 5.82 -35.61
N ILE A 44 14.81 5.14 -34.93
CA ILE A 44 14.49 4.26 -33.81
C ILE A 44 15.00 4.92 -32.55
N THR A 45 14.14 4.93 -31.52
CA THR A 45 14.46 5.40 -30.18
C THR A 45 14.24 4.26 -29.19
N LEU A 46 15.25 3.97 -28.37
CA LEU A 46 15.18 3.08 -27.23
C LEU A 46 15.23 3.89 -25.94
N ASN A 47 14.67 3.39 -24.86
CA ASN A 47 14.88 3.94 -23.53
C ASN A 47 16.26 3.53 -22.99
N GLN A 48 16.96 4.46 -22.33
CA GLN A 48 18.17 4.25 -21.55
C GLN A 48 18.28 5.29 -20.43
N LYS A 49 18.87 4.92 -19.31
CA LYS A 49 19.17 5.83 -18.22
C LYS A 49 20.47 5.38 -17.56
N PHE A 50 21.41 6.31 -17.39
CA PHE A 50 22.72 6.04 -16.77
C PHE A 50 23.62 5.08 -17.54
N LEU A 51 23.26 4.69 -18.77
CA LEU A 51 24.08 3.80 -19.60
C LEU A 51 25.13 4.59 -20.37
N SER A 52 26.38 4.15 -20.29
CA SER A 52 27.42 4.64 -21.21
C SER A 52 27.44 3.74 -22.45
N ILE A 53 26.97 4.25 -23.57
CA ILE A 53 26.84 3.50 -24.82
C ILE A 53 28.18 3.46 -25.55
N ASN A 54 28.71 2.27 -25.76
CA ASN A 54 30.01 2.04 -26.41
C ASN A 54 29.87 1.85 -27.91
N ASN A 55 28.87 1.08 -28.35
CA ASN A 55 28.65 0.76 -29.76
C ASN A 55 27.20 0.35 -30.00
N VAL A 56 26.68 0.72 -31.17
CA VAL A 56 25.35 0.28 -31.64
C VAL A 56 25.50 -0.29 -33.04
N THR A 57 25.01 -1.51 -33.26
CA THR A 57 24.93 -2.10 -34.59
C THR A 57 23.49 -2.48 -34.91
N VAL A 58 23.12 -2.33 -36.18
CA VAL A 58 21.84 -2.79 -36.74
C VAL A 58 22.15 -3.73 -37.90
N ASN A 59 21.64 -4.96 -37.81
CA ASN A 59 21.90 -6.03 -38.81
C ASN A 59 23.42 -6.21 -39.08
N GLY A 60 24.25 -6.05 -38.06
CA GLY A 60 25.71 -6.21 -38.13
C GLY A 60 26.48 -4.98 -38.63
N GLN A 61 25.81 -3.88 -38.96
CA GLN A 61 26.42 -2.63 -39.36
C GLN A 61 26.39 -1.61 -38.24
N THR A 62 27.54 -0.99 -37.93
CA THR A 62 27.63 0.07 -36.93
C THR A 62 26.86 1.32 -37.39
N VAL A 63 26.05 1.86 -36.50
CA VAL A 63 25.29 3.08 -36.71
C VAL A 63 25.72 4.16 -35.70
N VAL A 64 25.54 5.44 -36.09
CA VAL A 64 25.75 6.57 -35.19
C VAL A 64 24.49 6.70 -34.31
N ALA A 65 24.68 6.65 -33.01
CA ALA A 65 23.64 6.80 -32.03
C ALA A 65 23.85 8.02 -31.17
N THR A 66 22.75 8.62 -30.72
CA THR A 66 22.76 9.82 -29.84
C THR A 66 21.95 9.52 -28.59
N THR A 67 22.53 9.81 -27.42
CA THR A 67 21.85 9.75 -26.13
C THR A 67 21.25 11.10 -25.77
N ASN A 68 20.10 11.07 -25.10
CA ASN A 68 19.48 12.21 -24.46
C ASN A 68 19.14 11.84 -23.01
N ASP A 69 19.89 12.39 -22.06
CA ASP A 69 19.74 12.05 -20.64
C ASP A 69 18.48 12.65 -20.02
N THR A 70 17.99 13.79 -20.56
CA THR A 70 16.75 14.42 -20.08
C THR A 70 15.52 13.59 -20.44
N ASP A 71 15.48 13.02 -21.65
CA ASP A 71 14.39 12.19 -22.14
C ASP A 71 14.66 10.70 -21.88
N GLU A 72 15.78 10.34 -21.28
CA GLU A 72 16.21 8.97 -20.99
C GLU A 72 16.19 8.08 -22.24
N THR A 73 16.79 8.55 -23.36
CA THR A 73 16.70 7.89 -24.66
C THR A 73 18.03 7.68 -25.36
N LEU A 74 18.04 6.71 -26.28
CA LEU A 74 19.08 6.40 -27.25
C LEU A 74 18.43 6.37 -28.64
N THR A 75 18.82 7.26 -29.55
CA THR A 75 18.24 7.38 -30.89
C THR A 75 19.26 7.12 -31.97
N PHE A 76 18.89 6.40 -33.03
CA PHE A 76 19.71 6.13 -34.21
C PHE A 76 18.83 5.94 -35.44
N ALA A 77 19.42 6.11 -36.63
CA ALA A 77 18.74 5.92 -37.91
C ALA A 77 19.05 4.53 -38.49
N VAL A 78 18.07 3.97 -39.18
CA VAL A 78 18.19 2.74 -39.97
C VAL A 78 17.86 3.01 -41.44
N PRO A 79 18.40 2.25 -42.40
CA PRO A 79 18.18 2.51 -43.82
C PRO A 79 16.73 2.39 -44.24
N GLU A 80 16.01 1.41 -43.73
CA GLU A 80 14.60 1.11 -44.09
C GLU A 80 13.88 0.45 -42.88
N PRO A 81 12.57 0.60 -42.79
CA PRO A 81 11.76 -0.17 -41.86
C PRO A 81 11.80 -1.69 -42.19
N GLY A 82 11.50 -2.51 -41.19
CA GLY A 82 11.44 -3.95 -41.31
C GLY A 82 11.97 -4.72 -40.14
N GLU A 83 12.16 -6.02 -40.31
CA GLU A 83 12.79 -6.87 -39.29
C GLU A 83 14.26 -6.50 -39.10
N MET A 84 14.70 -6.40 -37.86
CA MET A 84 16.08 -6.08 -37.54
C MET A 84 16.58 -6.70 -36.25
N THR A 85 17.90 -6.79 -36.20
CA THR A 85 18.64 -7.15 -34.98
C THR A 85 19.50 -5.95 -34.58
N ILE A 86 19.19 -5.37 -33.43
CA ILE A 86 19.91 -4.26 -32.82
C ILE A 86 20.83 -4.85 -31.75
N VAL A 87 22.12 -4.51 -31.79
CA VAL A 87 23.07 -4.88 -30.73
C VAL A 87 23.64 -3.61 -30.12
N VAL A 88 23.55 -3.50 -28.83
CA VAL A 88 24.11 -2.38 -28.07
C VAL A 88 25.13 -2.93 -27.07
N ASP A 89 26.36 -2.44 -27.16
CA ASP A 89 27.40 -2.66 -26.15
C ASP A 89 27.48 -1.41 -25.25
N TYR A 90 27.47 -1.59 -23.95
CA TYR A 90 27.39 -0.49 -22.98
C TYR A 90 27.99 -0.84 -21.63
N THR A 91 28.11 0.15 -20.75
CA THR A 91 28.32 -0.05 -19.32
C THR A 91 27.15 0.55 -18.55
N ALA A 92 26.75 -0.12 -17.47
CA ALA A 92 25.71 0.32 -16.55
C ALA A 92 26.27 0.44 -15.12
N PRO A 93 25.71 1.31 -14.27
CA PRO A 93 26.09 1.39 -12.88
C PRO A 93 25.43 0.29 -12.05
N LEU A 94 26.12 -0.16 -11.01
CA LEU A 94 25.48 -0.79 -9.87
C LEU A 94 25.01 0.35 -8.95
N THR A 95 23.69 0.55 -8.83
CA THR A 95 23.12 1.71 -8.12
C THR A 95 23.09 1.49 -6.61
N ASP A 96 23.01 2.56 -5.82
CA ASP A 96 22.77 2.50 -4.37
C ASP A 96 21.35 3.03 -3.99
N THR A 97 20.40 2.98 -4.92
CA THR A 97 19.07 3.62 -4.79
C THR A 97 17.92 2.63 -4.62
N MET A 98 18.18 1.35 -4.47
CA MET A 98 17.18 0.27 -4.50
C MET A 98 16.37 0.20 -5.81
N MET A 99 16.88 0.79 -6.88
CA MET A 99 16.30 0.78 -8.23
C MET A 99 17.35 0.33 -9.24
N GLY A 100 16.92 -0.28 -10.34
CA GLY A 100 17.82 -0.87 -11.32
C GLY A 100 18.45 -2.17 -10.80
N ILE A 101 19.77 -2.35 -11.01
CA ILE A 101 20.55 -3.45 -10.42
C ILE A 101 21.30 -2.86 -9.23
N TYR A 102 21.09 -3.38 -8.03
CA TYR A 102 21.60 -2.75 -6.82
C TYR A 102 22.06 -3.75 -5.75
N PRO A 103 23.02 -3.36 -4.88
CA PRO A 103 23.40 -4.12 -3.71
C PRO A 103 22.39 -3.93 -2.59
N SER A 104 21.99 -5.03 -1.96
CA SER A 104 21.13 -5.09 -0.79
C SER A 104 21.96 -5.60 0.39
N TYR A 105 22.16 -4.77 1.41
CA TYR A 105 23.11 -5.00 2.47
C TYR A 105 22.48 -5.64 3.71
N TYR A 106 23.22 -6.56 4.34
CA TYR A 106 22.83 -7.16 5.61
C TYR A 106 24.05 -7.45 6.46
N GLN A 107 23.83 -7.76 7.72
CA GLN A 107 24.88 -8.15 8.65
C GLN A 107 24.66 -9.56 9.18
N ILE A 108 25.73 -10.32 9.32
CA ILE A 108 25.76 -11.63 9.98
C ILE A 108 27.07 -11.77 10.74
N ASP A 109 27.01 -12.13 12.02
CA ASP A 109 28.18 -12.28 12.91
C ASP A 109 29.09 -11.03 12.90
N GLY A 110 28.48 -9.83 12.82
CA GLY A 110 29.20 -8.55 12.79
C GLY A 110 29.90 -8.24 11.46
N GLN A 111 29.70 -9.05 10.43
CA GLN A 111 30.23 -8.82 9.09
C GLN A 111 29.16 -8.29 8.15
N LYS A 112 29.47 -7.20 7.45
CA LYS A 112 28.62 -6.66 6.39
C LYS A 112 28.74 -7.52 5.14
N LYS A 113 27.61 -8.01 4.64
CA LYS A 113 27.45 -8.77 3.40
C LYS A 113 26.45 -8.11 2.48
N GLN A 114 26.35 -8.58 1.25
CA GLN A 114 25.42 -8.07 0.25
C GLN A 114 24.85 -9.19 -0.61
N LEU A 115 23.57 -9.03 -0.97
CA LEU A 115 22.99 -9.64 -2.16
C LEU A 115 22.97 -8.60 -3.28
N ILE A 116 23.01 -9.03 -4.53
CA ILE A 116 22.62 -8.18 -5.65
C ILE A 116 21.20 -8.56 -6.04
N GLY A 117 20.35 -7.56 -6.18
CA GLY A 117 18.96 -7.72 -6.63
C GLY A 117 18.61 -6.72 -7.73
N THR A 118 17.40 -6.85 -8.25
CA THR A 118 16.84 -5.95 -9.27
C THR A 118 15.52 -5.36 -8.82
N GLN A 119 15.25 -4.11 -9.24
CA GLN A 119 13.94 -3.49 -9.18
C GLN A 119 13.74 -2.65 -10.43
N PHE A 120 12.85 -3.06 -11.32
CA PHE A 120 12.68 -2.41 -12.61
C PHE A 120 11.34 -1.67 -12.77
N GLU A 121 10.34 -2.01 -12.01
CA GLU A 121 9.11 -1.21 -12.01
C GLU A 121 9.36 0.16 -11.35
N THR A 122 8.93 1.25 -11.94
CA THR A 122 8.07 1.38 -13.13
C THR A 122 8.87 1.41 -14.43
N THR A 123 9.94 2.20 -14.50
CA THR A 123 10.73 2.51 -15.72
C THR A 123 12.23 2.36 -15.48
N ALA A 124 12.64 1.44 -14.60
CA ALA A 124 14.05 1.26 -14.24
C ALA A 124 14.76 0.10 -14.99
N ALA A 125 14.08 -0.65 -15.84
CA ALA A 125 14.74 -1.62 -16.73
C ALA A 125 15.75 -0.92 -17.65
N ARG A 126 15.46 0.30 -18.07
CA ARG A 126 16.35 1.18 -18.85
C ARG A 126 17.66 1.58 -18.16
N GLN A 127 17.75 1.38 -16.83
CA GLN A 127 18.99 1.58 -16.08
C GLN A 127 19.92 0.36 -16.14
N ALA A 128 19.38 -0.80 -16.54
CA ALA A 128 20.12 -2.06 -16.64
C ALA A 128 20.45 -2.43 -18.08
N PHE A 129 19.54 -2.18 -19.02
CA PHE A 129 19.73 -2.45 -20.45
C PHE A 129 18.87 -1.54 -21.32
N PRO A 130 19.35 -1.17 -22.53
CA PRO A 130 18.54 -0.39 -23.47
C PRO A 130 17.36 -1.24 -23.96
N SER A 131 16.17 -0.64 -24.00
CA SER A 131 14.92 -1.37 -24.30
C SER A 131 13.82 -0.43 -24.80
N ILE A 132 12.72 -1.01 -25.26
CA ILE A 132 11.42 -0.33 -25.28
C ILE A 132 10.80 -0.59 -23.92
N ASP A 133 11.01 0.32 -22.98
CA ASP A 133 10.63 0.17 -21.58
C ASP A 133 9.21 0.67 -21.34
N GLU A 134 8.28 0.04 -22.04
CA GLU A 134 6.84 0.31 -22.04
C GLU A 134 6.07 -1.00 -21.77
N PRO A 135 4.99 -0.99 -20.94
CA PRO A 135 4.24 -2.22 -20.60
C PRO A 135 3.72 -2.98 -21.82
N ALA A 136 3.35 -2.27 -22.89
CA ALA A 136 2.84 -2.86 -24.13
C ALA A 136 3.91 -3.52 -25.00
N ALA A 137 5.20 -3.25 -24.74
CA ALA A 137 6.31 -3.78 -25.53
C ALA A 137 6.75 -5.18 -25.04
N LYS A 138 5.79 -6.09 -24.89
CA LYS A 138 6.08 -7.46 -24.43
C LYS A 138 6.96 -8.23 -25.41
N ALA A 139 7.98 -8.86 -24.87
CA ALA A 139 8.91 -9.71 -25.62
C ALA A 139 9.34 -10.91 -24.77
N THR A 140 10.06 -11.85 -25.36
CA THR A 140 10.77 -12.90 -24.61
C THR A 140 12.17 -12.45 -24.26
N PHE A 141 12.72 -12.96 -23.13
CA PHE A 141 14.05 -12.61 -22.65
C PHE A 141 14.89 -13.86 -22.42
N SER A 142 16.17 -13.77 -22.81
CA SER A 142 17.22 -14.74 -22.46
C SER A 142 18.29 -14.00 -21.69
N LEU A 143 18.51 -14.40 -20.43
CA LEU A 143 19.52 -13.81 -19.57
C LEU A 143 20.79 -14.65 -19.60
N ALA A 144 21.94 -13.97 -19.71
CA ALA A 144 23.26 -14.54 -19.53
C ALA A 144 24.05 -13.64 -18.57
N ILE A 145 24.27 -14.11 -17.36
CA ILE A 145 24.85 -13.31 -16.28
C ILE A 145 26.18 -13.91 -15.84
N LYS A 146 27.22 -13.07 -15.86
CA LYS A 146 28.50 -13.32 -15.25
C LYS A 146 28.68 -12.34 -14.11
N TYR A 147 29.29 -12.78 -13.03
CA TYR A 147 29.60 -11.92 -11.89
C TYR A 147 30.87 -12.40 -11.18
N ASP A 148 31.41 -11.59 -10.30
CA ASP A 148 32.56 -11.90 -9.44
C ASP A 148 32.14 -12.89 -8.32
N GLU A 149 31.84 -14.12 -8.72
CA GLU A 149 31.26 -15.18 -7.88
C GLU A 149 32.20 -15.54 -6.71
N HIS A 150 31.62 -15.54 -5.49
CA HIS A 150 32.30 -16.01 -4.29
C HIS A 150 31.79 -17.39 -3.88
N GLU A 151 32.53 -18.04 -2.99
CA GLU A 151 32.16 -19.35 -2.48
C GLU A 151 30.78 -19.33 -1.78
N ASN A 152 29.97 -20.37 -2.02
CA ASN A 152 28.61 -20.55 -1.47
C ASN A 152 27.54 -19.54 -1.96
N GLU A 153 27.80 -18.80 -3.01
CA GLU A 153 26.80 -17.95 -3.64
C GLU A 153 25.90 -18.72 -4.61
N THR A 154 24.71 -18.22 -4.79
CA THR A 154 23.70 -18.76 -5.71
C THR A 154 23.13 -17.60 -6.53
N ILE A 155 22.74 -17.88 -7.78
CA ILE A 155 22.03 -16.96 -8.63
C ILE A 155 20.65 -17.53 -8.99
N ILE A 156 19.60 -16.70 -8.92
CA ILE A 156 18.23 -17.02 -9.30
C ILE A 156 17.68 -15.93 -10.22
N ALA A 157 16.77 -16.28 -11.11
CA ALA A 157 16.15 -15.37 -12.06
C ALA A 157 14.69 -15.76 -12.35
N ASN A 158 14.02 -15.02 -13.25
CA ASN A 158 12.66 -15.34 -13.69
C ASN A 158 12.49 -16.81 -14.13
N MET A 159 13.50 -17.37 -14.77
CA MET A 159 13.48 -18.74 -15.31
C MET A 159 14.63 -19.59 -14.72
N PRO A 160 14.53 -20.91 -14.79
CA PRO A 160 15.60 -21.78 -14.31
C PRO A 160 16.92 -21.55 -15.05
N GLU A 161 18.03 -21.74 -14.34
CA GLU A 161 19.35 -21.85 -14.94
C GLU A 161 19.43 -23.13 -15.79
N GLU A 162 19.89 -23.01 -17.05
CA GLU A 162 20.07 -24.14 -17.94
C GLU A 162 21.50 -24.69 -17.94
N ARG A 163 22.49 -23.79 -17.88
CA ARG A 163 23.92 -24.15 -17.93
C ARG A 163 24.80 -23.01 -17.44
N VAL A 164 26.01 -23.37 -17.03
CA VAL A 164 27.09 -22.44 -16.75
C VAL A 164 28.25 -22.75 -17.72
N VAL A 165 28.76 -21.75 -18.41
CA VAL A 165 29.87 -21.86 -19.33
C VAL A 165 30.83 -20.70 -19.11
N ASP A 166 32.08 -20.97 -18.79
CA ASP A 166 33.14 -19.98 -18.55
C ASP A 166 32.74 -18.90 -17.51
N GLY A 167 32.00 -19.34 -16.46
CA GLY A 167 31.51 -18.47 -15.40
C GLY A 167 30.30 -17.63 -15.80
N VAL A 168 29.71 -17.87 -16.97
CA VAL A 168 28.47 -17.24 -17.41
C VAL A 168 27.29 -18.18 -17.13
N HIS A 169 26.32 -17.70 -16.37
CA HIS A 169 25.06 -18.39 -16.04
C HIS A 169 24.02 -18.08 -17.10
N TYR A 170 23.55 -19.09 -17.80
CA TYR A 170 22.53 -18.98 -18.85
C TYR A 170 21.20 -19.50 -18.33
N PHE A 171 20.17 -18.67 -18.45
CA PHE A 171 18.81 -18.98 -18.02
C PHE A 171 17.92 -19.35 -19.21
N ALA A 172 16.92 -20.18 -18.96
CA ALA A 172 15.92 -20.53 -19.95
C ALA A 172 15.21 -19.27 -20.45
N LYS A 173 14.81 -19.32 -21.72
CA LYS A 173 14.04 -18.20 -22.32
C LYS A 173 12.69 -18.02 -21.62
N THR A 174 12.35 -16.78 -21.27
CA THR A 174 11.07 -16.44 -20.65
C THR A 174 9.88 -16.65 -21.59
N VAL A 175 8.69 -16.67 -21.04
CA VAL A 175 7.47 -16.38 -21.79
C VAL A 175 7.46 -14.91 -22.22
N LYS A 176 6.51 -14.53 -23.07
CA LYS A 176 6.34 -13.14 -23.50
C LYS A 176 5.85 -12.29 -22.34
N MET A 177 6.62 -11.30 -21.92
CA MET A 177 6.34 -10.43 -20.77
C MET A 177 6.90 -9.02 -20.96
N SER A 178 6.51 -8.10 -20.08
CA SER A 178 6.99 -6.70 -20.08
C SER A 178 8.40 -6.59 -19.49
N THR A 179 9.13 -5.53 -19.86
CA THR A 179 10.52 -5.28 -19.40
C THR A 179 10.62 -5.13 -17.89
N TYR A 180 9.65 -4.46 -17.26
CA TYR A 180 9.69 -4.18 -15.82
C TYR A 180 9.63 -5.43 -14.94
N LEU A 181 9.23 -6.59 -15.50
CA LEU A 181 9.14 -7.87 -14.79
C LEU A 181 10.44 -8.69 -14.84
N VAL A 182 11.44 -8.27 -15.59
CA VAL A 182 12.74 -8.95 -15.64
C VAL A 182 13.43 -8.83 -14.29
N ALA A 183 13.90 -9.97 -13.76
CA ALA A 183 14.54 -10.00 -12.45
C ALA A 183 15.59 -11.09 -12.35
N PHE A 184 16.61 -10.80 -11.54
CA PHE A 184 17.58 -11.77 -11.04
C PHE A 184 18.14 -11.31 -9.71
N ALA A 185 18.69 -12.24 -8.96
CA ALA A 185 19.42 -11.94 -7.73
C ALA A 185 20.53 -12.96 -7.50
N PHE A 186 21.64 -12.53 -6.92
CA PHE A 186 22.71 -13.42 -6.55
C PHE A 186 23.41 -13.01 -5.25
N GLY A 187 24.03 -13.98 -4.63
CA GLY A 187 24.77 -13.85 -3.39
C GLY A 187 24.60 -15.09 -2.51
N GLU A 188 25.01 -14.99 -1.26
CA GLU A 188 24.87 -16.09 -0.31
C GLU A 188 23.44 -16.15 0.23
N MET A 189 22.72 -17.22 -0.13
CA MET A 189 21.32 -17.42 0.22
C MET A 189 21.08 -18.79 0.83
N GLN A 190 19.99 -18.90 1.60
CA GLN A 190 19.35 -20.15 1.97
C GLN A 190 17.97 -20.24 1.37
N SER A 191 17.42 -21.43 1.25
CA SER A 191 16.08 -21.63 0.69
C SER A 191 15.33 -22.81 1.29
N LYS A 192 14.01 -22.75 1.20
CA LYS A 192 13.10 -23.89 1.38
C LYS A 192 12.24 -24.05 0.15
N LEU A 193 12.02 -25.28 -0.27
CA LEU A 193 11.34 -25.63 -1.51
C LEU A 193 10.15 -26.55 -1.23
N THR A 194 9.12 -26.41 -2.03
CA THR A 194 7.98 -27.32 -2.14
C THR A 194 7.46 -27.32 -3.57
N GLU A 195 6.37 -28.01 -3.83
CA GLU A 195 5.75 -28.10 -5.15
C GLU A 195 4.22 -28.07 -4.99
N THR A 196 3.54 -27.40 -5.92
CA THR A 196 2.08 -27.41 -6.01
C THR A 196 1.59 -28.73 -6.58
N SER A 197 0.30 -29.02 -6.42
CA SER A 197 -0.35 -30.19 -7.02
C SER A 197 -0.29 -30.18 -8.57
N SER A 198 -0.15 -29.00 -9.18
CA SER A 198 0.01 -28.83 -10.64
C SER A 198 1.46 -28.97 -11.12
N GLY A 199 2.43 -29.17 -10.21
CA GLY A 199 3.84 -29.34 -10.55
C GLY A 199 4.66 -28.04 -10.62
N VAL A 200 4.15 -26.93 -10.14
CA VAL A 200 4.90 -25.67 -10.01
C VAL A 200 5.82 -25.73 -8.79
N LYS A 201 7.10 -25.52 -8.98
CA LYS A 201 8.07 -25.44 -7.89
C LYS A 201 7.92 -24.13 -7.15
N ILE A 202 7.75 -24.17 -5.84
CA ILE A 202 7.68 -23.00 -4.96
C ILE A 202 8.94 -22.98 -4.11
N GLY A 203 9.63 -21.83 -4.06
CA GLY A 203 10.81 -21.65 -3.21
C GLY A 203 10.72 -20.33 -2.45
N VAL A 204 11.17 -20.34 -1.20
CA VAL A 204 11.39 -19.12 -0.41
C VAL A 204 12.87 -19.01 -0.13
N PHE A 205 13.43 -17.85 -0.48
CA PHE A 205 14.86 -17.55 -0.39
C PHE A 205 15.10 -16.39 0.56
N SER A 206 16.13 -16.45 1.37
CA SER A 206 16.58 -15.37 2.24
C SER A 206 18.08 -15.39 2.43
N THR A 207 18.61 -14.33 3.05
CA THR A 207 19.99 -14.39 3.60
C THR A 207 20.05 -15.37 4.77
N LYS A 208 21.25 -15.80 5.12
CA LYS A 208 21.50 -16.66 6.28
C LYS A 208 21.43 -15.90 7.63
N ALA A 209 21.14 -14.61 7.62
CA ALA A 209 20.83 -13.86 8.83
C ALA A 209 19.50 -14.31 9.47
N HIS A 210 18.59 -14.88 8.67
CA HIS A 210 17.34 -15.48 9.13
C HIS A 210 17.50 -16.94 9.50
N GLN A 211 16.67 -17.41 10.44
CA GLN A 211 16.60 -18.84 10.74
C GLN A 211 15.80 -19.59 9.66
N PRO A 212 16.15 -20.83 9.32
CA PRO A 212 15.40 -21.60 8.31
C PRO A 212 13.90 -21.73 8.60
N ALA A 213 13.49 -21.80 9.87
CA ALA A 213 12.09 -21.89 10.27
C ALA A 213 11.27 -20.63 9.93
N GLU A 214 11.91 -19.47 9.82
CA GLU A 214 11.25 -18.22 9.45
C GLU A 214 10.74 -18.20 7.99
N LEU A 215 11.14 -19.19 7.18
CA LEU A 215 10.67 -19.34 5.80
C LEU A 215 9.42 -20.22 5.64
N ASP A 216 9.04 -20.96 6.68
CA ASP A 216 7.97 -21.98 6.59
C ASP A 216 6.60 -21.37 6.34
N PHE A 217 6.27 -20.28 7.00
CA PHE A 217 4.98 -19.62 6.86
C PHE A 217 4.78 -19.08 5.42
N ALA A 218 5.79 -18.41 4.89
CA ALA A 218 5.75 -17.88 3.53
C ALA A 218 5.66 -19.01 2.48
N LEU A 219 6.38 -20.12 2.70
CA LEU A 219 6.35 -21.27 1.80
C LEU A 219 4.95 -21.89 1.70
N ASP A 220 4.27 -22.06 2.85
CA ASP A 220 2.90 -22.58 2.91
C ASP A 220 1.91 -21.64 2.21
N ILE A 221 1.95 -20.35 2.55
CA ILE A 221 1.05 -19.37 1.95
C ILE A 221 1.29 -19.25 0.43
N ALA A 222 2.53 -19.21 -0.03
CA ALA A 222 2.84 -19.08 -1.46
C ALA A 222 2.31 -20.29 -2.26
N LYS A 223 2.58 -21.52 -1.79
CA LYS A 223 2.07 -22.74 -2.42
C LYS A 223 0.55 -22.72 -2.52
N ARG A 224 -0.13 -22.49 -1.42
CA ARG A 224 -1.60 -22.53 -1.35
C ARG A 224 -2.24 -21.40 -2.14
N SER A 225 -1.59 -20.24 -2.23
CA SER A 225 -2.06 -19.11 -3.05
C SER A 225 -2.03 -19.43 -4.55
N ILE A 226 -0.94 -20.01 -5.07
CA ILE A 226 -0.87 -20.44 -6.47
C ILE A 226 -1.95 -21.48 -6.77
N GLU A 227 -2.10 -22.50 -5.93
CA GLU A 227 -3.14 -23.52 -6.09
C GLU A 227 -4.55 -22.92 -6.09
N PHE A 228 -4.79 -21.95 -5.17
CA PHE A 228 -6.06 -21.23 -5.12
C PHE A 228 -6.33 -20.44 -6.40
N TYR A 229 -5.37 -19.67 -6.89
CA TYR A 229 -5.55 -18.85 -8.08
C TYR A 229 -5.72 -19.67 -9.35
N GLU A 230 -4.99 -20.77 -9.51
CA GLU A 230 -5.20 -21.70 -10.63
C GLU A 230 -6.63 -22.24 -10.67
N ASP A 231 -7.19 -22.59 -9.51
CA ASP A 231 -8.58 -23.03 -9.41
C ASP A 231 -9.57 -21.88 -9.61
N TYR A 232 -9.35 -20.76 -8.94
CA TYR A 232 -10.27 -19.62 -8.99
C TYR A 232 -10.41 -19.05 -10.40
N TYR A 233 -9.28 -18.86 -11.09
CA TYR A 233 -9.24 -18.31 -12.46
C TYR A 233 -9.44 -19.37 -13.55
N GLN A 234 -9.41 -20.65 -13.21
CA GLN A 234 -9.42 -21.76 -14.18
C GLN A 234 -8.37 -21.55 -15.29
N THR A 235 -7.21 -21.04 -14.92
CA THR A 235 -6.09 -20.67 -15.79
C THR A 235 -4.79 -21.09 -15.11
N PRO A 236 -4.02 -22.03 -15.67
CA PRO A 236 -2.81 -22.52 -15.02
C PRO A 236 -1.71 -21.45 -14.95
N TYR A 237 -0.89 -21.54 -13.91
CA TYR A 237 0.34 -20.77 -13.79
C TYR A 237 1.33 -21.21 -14.89
N PRO A 238 1.85 -20.29 -15.72
CA PRO A 238 2.54 -20.70 -16.96
C PRO A 238 4.04 -20.98 -16.82
N LEU A 239 4.66 -20.68 -15.66
CA LEU A 239 6.09 -20.87 -15.45
C LEU A 239 6.39 -22.15 -14.67
N PRO A 240 7.63 -22.69 -14.78
CA PRO A 240 8.00 -23.92 -14.08
C PRO A 240 8.19 -23.73 -12.57
N HIS A 241 8.41 -22.49 -12.13
CA HIS A 241 8.60 -22.15 -10.72
C HIS A 241 8.04 -20.77 -10.38
N SER A 242 7.85 -20.53 -9.09
CA SER A 242 7.62 -19.23 -8.48
C SER A 242 8.53 -19.11 -7.25
N TRP A 243 9.59 -18.31 -7.39
CA TRP A 243 10.54 -18.02 -6.31
C TRP A 243 10.07 -16.77 -5.55
N GLN A 244 10.20 -16.80 -4.22
CA GLN A 244 9.89 -15.71 -3.30
C GLN A 244 11.18 -15.33 -2.60
N LEU A 245 11.72 -14.15 -2.86
CA LEU A 245 13.02 -13.71 -2.33
C LEU A 245 12.86 -12.57 -1.33
N ALA A 246 13.35 -12.77 -0.11
CA ALA A 246 13.50 -11.73 0.91
C ALA A 246 14.78 -10.91 0.65
N LEU A 247 14.63 -9.62 0.35
CA LEU A 247 15.73 -8.68 0.20
C LEU A 247 15.90 -7.82 1.44
N PRO A 248 17.12 -7.71 1.98
CA PRO A 248 17.44 -6.85 3.14
C PRO A 248 17.14 -5.37 2.91
N ASP A 249 17.45 -4.87 1.70
CA ASP A 249 17.12 -3.52 1.25
C ASP A 249 16.14 -3.62 0.09
N PHE A 250 14.93 -3.13 0.29
CA PHE A 250 13.87 -3.10 -0.69
C PHE A 250 12.92 -1.96 -0.36
N SER A 251 12.69 -1.06 -1.28
CA SER A 251 11.96 0.18 -1.02
C SER A 251 10.46 -0.04 -0.83
N ALA A 252 9.81 -0.71 -1.77
CA ALA A 252 8.40 -1.07 -1.68
C ALA A 252 8.14 -2.19 -0.67
N GLY A 253 6.92 -2.68 -0.58
CA GLY A 253 6.59 -3.87 0.21
C GLY A 253 7.05 -5.15 -0.48
N ALA A 254 6.71 -5.29 -1.76
CA ALA A 254 7.09 -6.40 -2.63
C ALA A 254 6.99 -6.01 -4.11
N MET A 255 7.35 -6.92 -5.01
CA MET A 255 7.32 -6.76 -6.47
C MET A 255 7.06 -8.09 -7.16
N GLU A 256 6.13 -8.09 -8.08
CA GLU A 256 5.59 -9.26 -8.76
C GLU A 256 6.47 -9.86 -9.88
N ASN A 257 7.74 -9.56 -9.99
CA ASN A 257 8.60 -10.08 -11.08
C ASN A 257 8.29 -11.54 -11.41
N TRP A 258 7.88 -11.82 -12.63
CA TRP A 258 7.32 -13.12 -13.00
C TRP A 258 8.30 -14.27 -12.79
N GLY A 259 7.96 -15.18 -11.89
CA GLY A 259 8.79 -16.31 -11.49
C GLY A 259 9.83 -16.03 -10.40
N LEU A 260 10.11 -14.75 -10.08
CA LEU A 260 11.01 -14.31 -9.01
C LEU A 260 10.44 -13.09 -8.32
N VAL A 261 9.49 -13.30 -7.44
CA VAL A 261 8.87 -12.25 -6.63
C VAL A 261 9.84 -11.81 -5.55
N THR A 262 10.03 -10.51 -5.41
CA THR A 262 10.92 -9.92 -4.40
C THR A 262 10.11 -9.22 -3.31
N TYR A 263 10.61 -9.30 -2.08
CA TYR A 263 9.94 -8.76 -0.89
C TYR A 263 10.92 -8.01 -0.02
N ARG A 264 10.44 -6.98 0.64
CA ARG A 264 11.09 -6.52 1.86
C ARG A 264 11.12 -7.70 2.85
N GLU A 265 12.28 -8.03 3.40
CA GLU A 265 12.45 -9.25 4.20
C GLU A 265 11.46 -9.37 5.36
N ALA A 266 11.05 -8.24 5.96
CA ALA A 266 10.05 -8.19 7.04
C ALA A 266 8.64 -8.67 6.60
N TYR A 267 8.37 -8.72 5.30
CA TYR A 267 7.09 -9.20 4.75
C TYR A 267 7.16 -10.62 4.18
N LEU A 268 8.26 -11.32 4.39
CA LEU A 268 8.41 -12.71 3.94
C LEU A 268 8.96 -13.62 5.04
N ALA A 269 10.09 -13.24 5.67
CA ALA A 269 10.75 -14.05 6.68
C ALA A 269 10.26 -13.67 8.08
N ILE A 270 9.43 -14.52 8.68
CA ILE A 270 8.86 -14.29 10.02
C ILE A 270 8.87 -15.56 10.86
N ASP A 271 9.11 -15.41 12.16
CA ASP A 271 8.81 -16.43 13.15
C ASP A 271 7.29 -16.42 13.43
N ALA A 272 6.55 -17.28 12.73
CA ALA A 272 5.09 -17.30 12.79
C ALA A 272 4.53 -17.68 14.16
N ASP A 273 5.29 -18.38 14.99
CA ASP A 273 4.86 -18.78 16.34
C ASP A 273 4.87 -17.58 17.29
N ASN A 274 5.79 -16.64 17.09
CA ASN A 274 5.97 -15.47 17.94
C ASN A 274 5.56 -14.14 17.27
N ALA A 275 5.18 -14.14 15.99
CA ALA A 275 4.71 -12.94 15.30
C ALA A 275 3.30 -12.53 15.75
N SER A 276 3.02 -11.22 15.69
CA SER A 276 1.67 -10.69 15.93
C SER A 276 0.67 -11.19 14.89
N VAL A 277 -0.62 -11.17 15.26
CA VAL A 277 -1.70 -11.50 14.31
C VAL A 277 -1.65 -10.54 13.12
N GLU A 278 -1.46 -9.24 13.37
CA GLU A 278 -1.32 -8.23 12.32
C GLU A 278 -0.18 -8.56 11.35
N MET A 279 0.99 -8.95 11.87
CA MET A 279 2.13 -9.30 11.02
C MET A 279 1.86 -10.54 10.18
N LYS A 280 1.24 -11.59 10.75
CA LYS A 280 0.86 -12.79 9.98
C LYS A 280 -0.14 -12.46 8.87
N GLN A 281 -1.16 -11.66 9.17
CA GLN A 281 -2.13 -11.20 8.18
C GLN A 281 -1.44 -10.40 7.07
N ARG A 282 -0.55 -9.48 7.43
CA ARG A 282 0.20 -8.67 6.46
C ARG A 282 1.11 -9.52 5.58
N VAL A 283 1.89 -10.42 6.13
CA VAL A 283 2.75 -11.32 5.32
C VAL A 283 1.91 -12.16 4.37
N ALA A 284 0.81 -12.75 4.85
CA ALA A 284 -0.05 -13.57 4.03
C ALA A 284 -0.74 -12.76 2.91
N THR A 285 -1.25 -11.57 3.22
CA THR A 285 -1.90 -10.70 2.21
C THR A 285 -0.90 -10.20 1.20
N VAL A 286 0.31 -9.78 1.59
CA VAL A 286 1.36 -9.35 0.65
C VAL A 286 1.76 -10.49 -0.28
N ILE A 287 1.99 -11.70 0.23
CA ILE A 287 2.30 -12.86 -0.62
C ILE A 287 1.15 -13.15 -1.60
N ALA A 288 -0.09 -13.16 -1.12
CA ALA A 288 -1.26 -13.40 -1.97
C ALA A 288 -1.45 -12.29 -3.01
N HIS A 289 -1.13 -11.03 -2.68
CA HIS A 289 -1.11 -9.89 -3.59
C HIS A 289 -0.14 -10.12 -4.76
N GLU A 290 1.13 -10.38 -4.44
CA GLU A 290 2.16 -10.60 -5.45
C GLU A 290 1.87 -11.81 -6.35
N LEU A 291 1.27 -12.85 -5.77
CA LEU A 291 0.91 -14.04 -6.55
C LEU A 291 -0.37 -13.85 -7.38
N ALA A 292 -1.28 -12.96 -6.98
CA ALA A 292 -2.40 -12.54 -7.84
C ALA A 292 -1.91 -11.80 -9.10
N HIS A 293 -0.87 -10.98 -8.96
CA HIS A 293 -0.22 -10.30 -10.07
C HIS A 293 0.31 -11.24 -11.15
N GLN A 294 0.61 -12.49 -10.84
CA GLN A 294 1.10 -13.45 -11.82
C GLN A 294 0.09 -13.68 -12.98
N TRP A 295 -1.19 -13.32 -12.75
CA TRP A 295 -2.26 -13.26 -13.77
C TRP A 295 -2.62 -11.82 -14.11
N PHE A 296 -2.86 -10.97 -13.10
CA PHE A 296 -3.17 -9.54 -13.25
C PHE A 296 -1.93 -8.67 -13.17
N GLY A 297 -1.29 -8.42 -14.28
CA GLY A 297 -0.02 -7.68 -14.39
C GLY A 297 0.99 -8.43 -15.25
N ASP A 298 1.15 -9.74 -15.04
CA ASP A 298 2.14 -10.57 -15.70
C ASP A 298 1.58 -11.28 -16.93
N LEU A 299 0.60 -12.15 -16.75
CA LEU A 299 -0.05 -12.87 -17.87
C LEU A 299 -0.79 -11.89 -18.79
N VAL A 300 -1.59 -11.01 -18.20
CA VAL A 300 -2.27 -9.90 -18.88
C VAL A 300 -1.82 -8.62 -18.22
N THR A 301 -1.19 -7.73 -18.96
CA THR A 301 -0.65 -6.45 -18.47
C THR A 301 -1.48 -5.30 -19.02
N MET A 302 -1.65 -4.23 -18.25
CA MET A 302 -2.26 -2.99 -18.77
C MET A 302 -1.54 -2.53 -20.04
N GLN A 303 -2.28 -1.87 -20.94
CA GLN A 303 -1.73 -1.31 -22.19
C GLN A 303 -0.77 -0.16 -21.90
N TRP A 304 -1.11 0.68 -20.94
CA TRP A 304 -0.31 1.78 -20.44
C TRP A 304 -0.59 2.01 -18.94
N TRP A 305 0.25 2.78 -18.29
CA TRP A 305 0.21 3.06 -16.86
C TRP A 305 -1.08 3.76 -16.37
N ASP A 306 -1.83 4.40 -17.27
CA ASP A 306 -3.14 4.98 -16.95
C ASP A 306 -4.17 3.93 -16.47
N ASP A 307 -4.01 2.68 -16.88
CA ASP A 307 -4.78 1.51 -16.42
C ASP A 307 -4.04 0.67 -15.35
N LEU A 308 -3.14 1.27 -14.56
CA LEU A 308 -2.41 0.58 -13.48
C LEU A 308 -3.32 -0.19 -12.52
N TRP A 309 -4.55 0.27 -12.35
CA TRP A 309 -5.58 -0.37 -11.54
C TRP A 309 -5.91 -1.81 -11.99
N LEU A 310 -5.74 -2.14 -13.28
CA LEU A 310 -5.90 -3.51 -13.79
C LEU A 310 -4.92 -4.49 -13.15
N ASN A 311 -3.75 -4.02 -12.73
CA ASN A 311 -2.77 -4.78 -11.98
C ASN A 311 -3.07 -4.66 -10.47
N GLU A 312 -2.95 -3.47 -9.93
CA GLU A 312 -2.89 -3.22 -8.48
C GLU A 312 -4.23 -3.39 -7.76
N SER A 313 -5.31 -2.84 -8.32
CA SER A 313 -6.62 -2.95 -7.69
C SER A 313 -7.11 -4.40 -7.65
N PHE A 314 -6.84 -5.16 -8.72
CA PHE A 314 -7.15 -6.59 -8.74
C PHE A 314 -6.32 -7.38 -7.75
N ALA A 315 -5.02 -7.19 -7.72
CA ALA A 315 -4.16 -7.87 -6.76
C ALA A 315 -4.61 -7.54 -5.31
N ASN A 316 -4.93 -6.28 -5.05
CA ASN A 316 -5.39 -5.83 -3.73
C ASN A 316 -6.77 -6.40 -3.32
N MET A 317 -7.70 -6.64 -4.27
CA MET A 317 -8.93 -7.37 -3.95
C MET A 317 -8.65 -8.87 -3.79
N MET A 318 -7.89 -9.46 -4.69
CA MET A 318 -7.67 -10.89 -4.74
C MET A 318 -6.86 -11.43 -3.57
N GLU A 319 -5.99 -10.62 -2.97
CA GLU A 319 -5.31 -11.00 -1.72
C GLU A 319 -6.31 -11.33 -0.61
N TYR A 320 -7.37 -10.54 -0.47
CA TYR A 320 -8.44 -10.80 0.51
C TYR A 320 -9.29 -12.01 0.13
N VAL A 321 -9.63 -12.16 -1.16
CA VAL A 321 -10.38 -13.33 -1.65
C VAL A 321 -9.60 -14.63 -1.37
N ALA A 322 -8.29 -14.62 -1.65
CA ALA A 322 -7.44 -15.79 -1.41
C ALA A 322 -7.26 -16.09 0.07
N ILE A 323 -6.91 -15.09 0.88
CA ILE A 323 -6.65 -15.32 2.30
C ILE A 323 -7.93 -15.68 3.07
N ASP A 324 -9.09 -15.16 2.68
CA ASP A 324 -10.37 -15.61 3.21
C ASP A 324 -10.60 -17.12 3.00
N ALA A 325 -10.26 -17.62 1.82
CA ALA A 325 -10.33 -19.04 1.51
C ALA A 325 -9.25 -19.89 2.23
N LEU A 326 -8.02 -19.34 2.35
CA LEU A 326 -6.88 -20.08 2.93
C LEU A 326 -6.86 -20.05 4.46
N GLN A 327 -7.37 -18.99 5.07
CA GLN A 327 -7.36 -18.72 6.50
C GLN A 327 -8.74 -18.20 6.96
N PRO A 328 -9.82 -18.97 6.83
CA PRO A 328 -11.19 -18.49 7.08
C PRO A 328 -11.40 -17.98 8.51
N ASP A 329 -10.69 -18.54 9.49
CA ASP A 329 -10.79 -18.13 10.90
C ASP A 329 -10.24 -16.72 11.17
N TRP A 330 -9.55 -16.11 10.20
CA TRP A 330 -9.03 -14.76 10.35
C TRP A 330 -10.06 -13.67 10.06
N HIS A 331 -11.16 -14.00 9.41
CA HIS A 331 -12.17 -13.01 9.00
C HIS A 331 -11.52 -11.83 8.27
N ILE A 332 -10.67 -12.13 7.29
CA ILE A 332 -9.78 -11.13 6.69
C ILE A 332 -10.51 -9.95 6.04
N TRP A 333 -11.76 -10.12 5.63
CA TRP A 333 -12.60 -9.03 5.12
C TRP A 333 -12.88 -7.94 6.16
N GLU A 334 -12.75 -8.22 7.44
CA GLU A 334 -12.82 -7.23 8.51
C GLU A 334 -11.63 -6.28 8.46
N LEU A 335 -10.43 -6.81 8.16
CA LEU A 335 -9.24 -6.00 7.92
C LEU A 335 -9.42 -5.10 6.68
N PHE A 336 -10.04 -5.60 5.61
CA PHE A 336 -10.39 -4.79 4.44
C PHE A 336 -11.25 -3.58 4.84
N GLN A 337 -12.24 -3.76 5.70
CA GLN A 337 -13.12 -2.69 6.16
C GLN A 337 -12.40 -1.64 7.00
N THR A 338 -11.50 -2.04 7.88
CA THR A 338 -10.78 -1.14 8.79
C THR A 338 -9.54 -0.50 8.16
N SER A 339 -8.98 -1.09 7.13
CA SER A 339 -7.77 -0.64 6.42
C SER A 339 -8.10 -0.02 5.07
N GLU A 340 -8.46 -0.83 4.08
CA GLU A 340 -8.67 -0.38 2.69
C GLU A 340 -9.84 0.61 2.59
N ALA A 341 -11.01 0.22 3.08
CA ALA A 341 -12.19 1.06 3.00
C ALA A 341 -12.01 2.39 3.73
N ALA A 342 -11.42 2.37 4.92
CA ALA A 342 -11.17 3.57 5.72
C ALA A 342 -10.14 4.50 5.03
N SER A 343 -9.06 3.95 4.50
CA SER A 343 -8.03 4.71 3.78
C SER A 343 -8.57 5.36 2.51
N ALA A 344 -9.29 4.58 1.70
CA ALA A 344 -9.89 5.06 0.45
C ALA A 344 -10.86 6.23 0.70
N LEU A 345 -11.81 6.07 1.62
CA LEU A 345 -12.80 7.10 1.92
C LEU A 345 -12.18 8.38 2.50
N GLN A 346 -11.12 8.26 3.30
CA GLN A 346 -10.43 9.43 3.85
C GLN A 346 -9.69 10.22 2.77
N ARG A 347 -8.92 9.53 1.93
CA ARG A 347 -8.07 10.13 0.91
C ARG A 347 -8.89 10.72 -0.25
N ASP A 348 -9.87 9.96 -0.72
CA ASP A 348 -10.70 10.29 -1.89
C ASP A 348 -11.69 11.43 -1.65
N ALA A 349 -11.85 11.86 -0.39
CA ALA A 349 -12.64 13.04 -0.02
C ALA A 349 -11.90 14.38 -0.17
N THR A 350 -10.62 14.38 -0.51
CA THR A 350 -9.82 15.61 -0.66
C THR A 350 -9.92 16.12 -2.09
N ASP A 351 -10.24 17.41 -2.27
CA ASP A 351 -10.22 18.03 -3.60
C ASP A 351 -8.80 18.00 -4.19
N GLY A 352 -8.67 17.69 -5.48
CA GLY A 352 -7.40 17.49 -6.16
C GLY A 352 -6.86 16.06 -6.13
N VAL A 353 -7.51 15.12 -5.45
CA VAL A 353 -7.16 13.71 -5.49
C VAL A 353 -7.26 13.15 -6.93
N GLN A 354 -6.41 12.20 -7.26
CA GLN A 354 -6.49 11.53 -8.57
C GLN A 354 -7.72 10.62 -8.70
N SER A 355 -8.20 10.42 -9.92
CA SER A 355 -9.08 9.31 -10.25
C SER A 355 -8.31 7.97 -10.22
N VAL A 356 -9.02 6.85 -10.24
CA VAL A 356 -8.38 5.52 -10.33
C VAL A 356 -7.73 5.34 -11.71
N HIS A 357 -8.43 5.71 -12.78
CA HIS A 357 -7.87 5.83 -14.12
C HIS A 357 -7.40 7.26 -14.34
N VAL A 358 -6.09 7.47 -14.48
CA VAL A 358 -5.47 8.80 -14.58
C VAL A 358 -4.41 8.84 -15.67
N GLN A 359 -4.50 9.82 -16.58
CA GLN A 359 -3.53 9.98 -17.67
C GLN A 359 -2.17 10.40 -17.13
N VAL A 360 -1.13 9.70 -17.57
CA VAL A 360 0.27 9.96 -17.23
C VAL A 360 1.17 9.70 -18.43
N GLU A 361 2.29 10.38 -18.50
CA GLU A 361 3.24 10.25 -19.62
C GLU A 361 4.69 10.12 -19.16
N LYS A 362 5.10 10.93 -18.18
CA LYS A 362 6.49 11.00 -17.72
C LYS A 362 6.78 10.01 -16.59
N PRO A 363 8.02 9.48 -16.49
CA PRO A 363 8.38 8.53 -15.43
C PRO A 363 7.98 8.99 -14.02
N ALA A 364 8.29 10.22 -13.63
CA ALA A 364 7.94 10.73 -12.30
C ALA A 364 6.42 10.89 -12.07
N GLU A 365 5.64 11.10 -13.14
CA GLU A 365 4.17 11.11 -13.06
C GLU A 365 3.63 9.68 -12.87
N ILE A 366 4.28 8.70 -13.52
CA ILE A 366 3.94 7.27 -13.38
C ILE A 366 4.21 6.82 -11.94
N ASP A 367 5.37 7.13 -11.38
CA ASP A 367 5.69 6.79 -9.99
C ASP A 367 4.69 7.41 -9.01
N ALA A 368 4.23 8.63 -9.28
CA ALA A 368 3.29 9.36 -8.42
C ALA A 368 1.85 8.84 -8.42
N ILE A 369 1.46 7.94 -9.34
CA ILE A 369 0.10 7.36 -9.33
C ILE A 369 -0.04 6.13 -8.43
N PHE A 370 1.04 5.62 -7.85
CA PHE A 370 1.01 4.53 -6.88
C PHE A 370 0.50 5.02 -5.50
N ASP A 371 -0.64 5.70 -5.51
CA ASP A 371 -1.33 6.12 -4.29
C ASP A 371 -2.04 4.92 -3.67
N ALA A 372 -1.54 4.46 -2.52
CA ALA A 372 -2.08 3.29 -1.82
C ALA A 372 -3.58 3.40 -1.51
N ALA A 373 -4.08 4.60 -1.25
CA ALA A 373 -5.49 4.82 -0.95
C ALA A 373 -6.38 4.83 -2.20
N ILE A 374 -5.82 5.11 -3.39
CA ILE A 374 -6.61 5.26 -4.62
C ILE A 374 -6.44 4.05 -5.55
N VAL A 375 -5.25 3.83 -6.12
CA VAL A 375 -5.09 2.75 -7.10
C VAL A 375 -5.18 1.36 -6.45
N TYR A 376 -4.82 1.24 -5.17
CA TYR A 376 -4.99 -0.01 -4.42
C TYR A 376 -6.35 -0.05 -3.70
N ALA A 377 -6.57 0.78 -2.69
CA ALA A 377 -7.72 0.68 -1.80
C ALA A 377 -9.04 1.07 -2.47
N LYS A 378 -9.16 2.25 -3.09
CA LYS A 378 -10.38 2.63 -3.82
C LYS A 378 -10.64 1.69 -4.99
N GLY A 379 -9.61 1.38 -5.78
CA GLY A 379 -9.75 0.47 -6.92
C GLY A 379 -10.23 -0.91 -6.50
N SER A 380 -9.66 -1.49 -5.43
CA SER A 380 -10.15 -2.77 -4.90
C SER A 380 -11.58 -2.70 -4.37
N ARG A 381 -11.96 -1.57 -3.73
CA ARG A 381 -13.35 -1.33 -3.32
C ARG A 381 -14.32 -1.30 -4.50
N MET A 382 -13.90 -0.73 -5.65
CA MET A 382 -14.69 -0.77 -6.88
C MET A 382 -14.90 -2.21 -7.35
N LEU A 383 -13.87 -3.04 -7.30
CA LEU A 383 -13.96 -4.45 -7.69
C LEU A 383 -14.80 -5.28 -6.72
N VAL A 384 -14.71 -5.01 -5.40
CA VAL A 384 -15.61 -5.62 -4.40
C VAL A 384 -17.06 -5.23 -4.67
N MET A 385 -17.30 -3.97 -5.02
CA MET A 385 -18.64 -3.49 -5.40
C MET A 385 -19.16 -4.21 -6.64
N VAL A 386 -18.36 -4.39 -7.68
CA VAL A 386 -18.69 -5.17 -8.88
C VAL A 386 -18.97 -6.63 -8.51
N ARG A 387 -18.09 -7.26 -7.72
CA ARG A 387 -18.27 -8.64 -7.25
C ARG A 387 -19.59 -8.83 -6.49
N SER A 388 -19.94 -7.88 -5.64
CA SER A 388 -21.22 -7.88 -4.91
C SER A 388 -22.42 -7.78 -5.85
N LEU A 389 -22.29 -6.99 -6.92
CA LEU A 389 -23.36 -6.77 -7.89
C LEU A 389 -23.60 -7.97 -8.80
N ILE A 390 -22.53 -8.57 -9.35
CA ILE A 390 -22.64 -9.63 -10.37
C ILE A 390 -22.54 -11.05 -9.79
N GLY A 391 -22.09 -11.19 -8.56
CA GLY A 391 -21.85 -12.47 -7.90
C GLY A 391 -20.50 -13.12 -8.28
N ASP A 392 -20.01 -13.97 -7.40
CA ASP A 392 -18.69 -14.60 -7.53
C ASP A 392 -18.60 -15.51 -8.77
N ASP A 393 -19.65 -16.27 -9.08
CA ASP A 393 -19.67 -17.16 -10.24
C ASP A 393 -19.54 -16.42 -11.57
N ALA A 394 -20.22 -15.28 -11.73
CA ALA A 394 -20.10 -14.45 -12.93
C ALA A 394 -18.72 -13.79 -13.01
N LEU A 395 -18.18 -13.33 -11.87
CA LEU A 395 -16.82 -12.81 -11.81
C LEU A 395 -15.81 -13.87 -12.28
N ARG A 396 -15.85 -15.09 -11.74
CA ARG A 396 -14.92 -16.17 -12.11
C ARG A 396 -15.01 -16.53 -13.60
N ARG A 397 -16.22 -16.65 -14.15
CA ARG A 397 -16.40 -16.93 -15.59
C ARG A 397 -15.86 -15.80 -16.47
N GLY A 398 -16.15 -14.56 -16.10
CA GLY A 398 -15.67 -13.39 -16.83
C GLY A 398 -14.15 -13.25 -16.79
N LEU A 399 -13.52 -13.51 -15.65
CA LEU A 399 -12.06 -13.51 -15.50
C LEU A 399 -11.41 -14.61 -16.34
N LYS A 400 -11.98 -15.82 -16.37
CA LYS A 400 -11.50 -16.90 -17.24
C LYS A 400 -11.50 -16.48 -18.70
N ASP A 401 -12.60 -15.90 -19.20
CA ASP A 401 -12.72 -15.42 -20.57
C ASP A 401 -11.71 -14.29 -20.87
N TYR A 402 -11.50 -13.38 -19.90
CA TYR A 402 -10.53 -12.28 -20.00
C TYR A 402 -9.10 -12.81 -20.13
N PHE A 403 -8.67 -13.74 -19.27
CA PHE A 403 -7.35 -14.35 -19.38
C PHE A 403 -7.17 -15.15 -20.66
N GLU A 404 -8.15 -15.94 -21.06
CA GLU A 404 -8.06 -16.72 -22.30
C GLU A 404 -7.88 -15.83 -23.54
N THR A 405 -8.54 -14.66 -23.55
CA THR A 405 -8.49 -13.71 -24.66
C THR A 405 -7.18 -12.92 -24.69
N HIS A 406 -6.66 -12.53 -23.53
CA HIS A 406 -5.56 -11.55 -23.43
C HIS A 406 -4.24 -12.13 -22.91
N LYS A 407 -4.15 -13.45 -22.62
CA LYS A 407 -2.92 -14.07 -22.10
C LYS A 407 -1.70 -13.76 -22.96
N PHE A 408 -0.59 -13.42 -22.30
CA PHE A 408 0.67 -12.98 -22.90
C PHE A 408 0.57 -11.70 -23.74
N ALA A 409 -0.47 -10.93 -23.53
CA ALA A 409 -0.73 -9.67 -24.20
C ALA A 409 -1.13 -8.57 -23.22
N ASN A 410 -1.62 -7.46 -23.73
CA ASN A 410 -2.05 -6.30 -22.95
C ASN A 410 -3.57 -6.11 -23.07
N ALA A 411 -4.15 -5.43 -22.10
CA ALA A 411 -5.56 -5.09 -22.05
C ALA A 411 -5.79 -3.67 -21.55
N LYS A 412 -6.99 -3.15 -21.81
CA LYS A 412 -7.52 -1.90 -21.25
C LYS A 412 -8.68 -2.21 -20.33
N GLY A 413 -9.06 -1.26 -19.49
CA GLY A 413 -10.20 -1.40 -18.60
C GLY A 413 -11.49 -1.81 -19.31
N ALA A 414 -11.74 -1.30 -20.53
CA ALA A 414 -12.90 -1.66 -21.33
C ALA A 414 -12.97 -3.16 -21.68
N ASP A 415 -11.83 -3.81 -21.90
CA ASP A 415 -11.76 -5.25 -22.21
C ASP A 415 -12.24 -6.09 -21.02
N LEU A 416 -11.85 -5.68 -19.80
CA LEU A 416 -12.30 -6.34 -18.59
C LEU A 416 -13.80 -6.17 -18.36
N TRP A 417 -14.33 -4.95 -18.48
CA TRP A 417 -15.76 -4.69 -18.30
C TRP A 417 -16.60 -5.42 -19.34
N ALA A 418 -16.10 -5.55 -20.56
CA ALA A 418 -16.76 -6.36 -21.61
C ALA A 418 -16.83 -7.85 -21.21
N ALA A 419 -15.75 -8.42 -20.70
CA ALA A 419 -15.71 -9.82 -20.25
C ALA A 419 -16.63 -10.08 -19.05
N LEU A 420 -16.57 -9.24 -18.03
CA LEU A 420 -17.39 -9.38 -16.81
C LEU A 420 -18.87 -9.10 -17.11
N GLY A 421 -19.18 -8.07 -17.89
CA GLY A 421 -20.53 -7.73 -18.31
C GLY A 421 -21.21 -8.82 -19.13
N LYS A 422 -20.47 -9.44 -20.07
CA LYS A 422 -20.93 -10.60 -20.82
C LYS A 422 -21.25 -11.79 -19.91
N ALA A 423 -20.38 -12.08 -18.94
CA ALA A 423 -20.58 -13.18 -18.00
C ALA A 423 -21.78 -12.95 -17.08
N ALA A 424 -22.04 -11.70 -16.68
CA ALA A 424 -23.13 -11.30 -15.80
C ALA A 424 -24.45 -10.98 -16.54
N GLY A 425 -24.41 -10.76 -17.84
CA GLY A 425 -25.56 -10.35 -18.65
C GLY A 425 -25.98 -8.89 -18.44
N ILE A 426 -25.07 -8.01 -17.99
CA ILE A 426 -25.30 -6.56 -17.77
C ILE A 426 -24.17 -5.74 -18.37
N ASP A 427 -24.45 -4.48 -18.71
CA ASP A 427 -23.40 -3.54 -19.12
C ASP A 427 -22.81 -2.84 -17.88
N LEU A 428 -21.54 -3.12 -17.59
CA LEU A 428 -20.79 -2.51 -16.51
C LEU A 428 -20.06 -1.23 -16.92
N THR A 429 -19.88 -1.00 -18.22
CA THR A 429 -18.99 0.06 -18.74
C THR A 429 -19.44 1.45 -18.27
N ALA A 430 -20.71 1.79 -18.46
CA ALA A 430 -21.24 3.11 -18.10
C ALA A 430 -21.21 3.35 -16.58
N MET A 431 -21.53 2.32 -15.79
CA MET A 431 -21.45 2.40 -14.34
C MET A 431 -20.01 2.62 -13.87
N MET A 432 -19.07 1.80 -14.37
CA MET A 432 -17.69 1.86 -13.92
C MET A 432 -16.95 3.11 -14.39
N ALA A 433 -17.31 3.70 -15.51
CA ALA A 433 -16.81 5.01 -15.92
C ALA A 433 -17.08 6.09 -14.86
N THR A 434 -18.25 6.08 -14.21
CA THR A 434 -18.55 7.06 -13.15
C THR A 434 -17.65 6.90 -11.92
N TRP A 435 -17.11 5.73 -11.68
CA TRP A 435 -16.25 5.44 -10.53
C TRP A 435 -14.75 5.53 -10.80
N LEU A 436 -14.31 5.16 -12.01
CA LEU A 436 -12.89 5.12 -12.37
C LEU A 436 -12.37 6.44 -12.94
N GLU A 437 -13.19 7.13 -13.72
CA GLU A 437 -12.81 8.38 -14.41
C GLU A 437 -12.99 9.62 -13.53
N GLN A 438 -13.81 9.54 -12.49
CA GLN A 438 -14.08 10.62 -11.58
C GLN A 438 -13.35 10.44 -10.25
N PRO A 439 -12.55 11.44 -9.78
CA PRO A 439 -12.07 11.47 -8.41
C PRO A 439 -13.20 11.78 -7.44
N GLY A 440 -13.04 11.36 -6.19
CA GLY A 440 -14.04 11.55 -5.16
C GLY A 440 -15.13 10.48 -5.14
N TYR A 441 -16.07 10.65 -4.24
CA TYR A 441 -17.22 9.78 -4.06
C TYR A 441 -18.42 10.55 -3.50
N PRO A 442 -19.65 9.99 -3.61
CA PRO A 442 -20.84 10.67 -3.13
C PRO A 442 -21.10 10.48 -1.63
N VAL A 443 -21.65 11.50 -0.99
CA VAL A 443 -22.52 11.33 0.17
C VAL A 443 -23.96 11.21 -0.31
N VAL A 444 -24.69 10.24 0.23
CA VAL A 444 -26.13 10.10 0.01
C VAL A 444 -26.86 10.67 1.22
N ASN A 445 -27.51 11.83 1.02
CA ASN A 445 -28.35 12.44 2.03
C ASN A 445 -29.71 11.74 2.03
N VAL A 446 -30.14 11.27 3.20
CA VAL A 446 -31.39 10.52 3.40
C VAL A 446 -32.31 11.34 4.28
N SER A 447 -33.50 11.67 3.78
CA SER A 447 -34.47 12.47 4.49
C SER A 447 -35.92 12.02 4.20
N VAL A 448 -36.86 12.47 5.02
CA VAL A 448 -38.30 12.29 4.79
C VAL A 448 -38.89 13.63 4.42
N VAL A 449 -39.26 13.80 3.15
CA VAL A 449 -39.84 15.03 2.62
C VAL A 449 -41.30 14.76 2.27
N ASP A 450 -42.22 15.55 2.83
CA ASP A 450 -43.66 15.37 2.65
C ASP A 450 -44.17 13.93 2.87
N GLY A 451 -43.58 13.26 3.88
CA GLY A 451 -43.85 11.85 4.24
C GLY A 451 -43.16 10.80 3.37
N LYS A 452 -42.44 11.19 2.32
CA LYS A 452 -41.73 10.29 1.41
C LYS A 452 -40.25 10.18 1.70
N LEU A 453 -39.73 8.96 1.67
CA LEU A 453 -38.31 8.72 1.77
C LEU A 453 -37.60 9.23 0.52
N THR A 454 -36.66 10.14 0.71
CA THR A 454 -35.95 10.85 -0.36
C THR A 454 -34.44 10.66 -0.20
N LEU A 455 -33.77 10.28 -1.29
CA LEU A 455 -32.31 10.19 -1.39
C LEU A 455 -31.81 11.30 -2.32
N ALA A 456 -30.68 11.92 -1.94
CA ALA A 456 -29.98 12.88 -2.79
C ALA A 456 -28.48 12.63 -2.72
N GLN A 457 -27.82 12.50 -3.88
CA GLN A 457 -26.36 12.37 -3.95
C GLN A 457 -25.68 13.70 -4.27
N GLU A 458 -24.56 13.93 -3.65
CA GLU A 458 -23.62 15.01 -3.97
C GLU A 458 -22.20 14.55 -3.68
N GLN A 459 -21.19 15.17 -4.31
CA GLN A 459 -19.80 14.83 -4.02
C GLN A 459 -19.47 15.21 -2.58
N PHE A 460 -18.84 14.28 -1.86
CA PHE A 460 -18.37 14.53 -0.49
C PHE A 460 -16.96 15.12 -0.50
N PHE A 461 -16.74 16.13 0.34
CA PHE A 461 -15.44 16.75 0.55
C PHE A 461 -15.09 16.85 2.04
N ILE A 462 -13.83 16.56 2.33
CA ILE A 462 -13.18 16.98 3.56
C ILE A 462 -12.40 18.25 3.25
N GLY A 463 -12.84 19.38 3.82
CA GLY A 463 -12.32 20.71 3.51
C GLY A 463 -13.05 21.38 2.35
N GLU A 464 -12.39 22.37 1.76
CA GLU A 464 -12.93 23.08 0.61
C GLU A 464 -12.80 22.21 -0.65
N GLY A 465 -13.85 22.19 -1.44
CA GLY A 465 -13.87 21.47 -2.72
C GLY A 465 -14.73 22.22 -3.73
N ILE A 466 -14.40 22.02 -5.01
CA ILE A 466 -15.15 22.62 -6.12
C ILE A 466 -16.19 21.62 -6.59
N ASP A 467 -17.47 21.91 -6.36
CA ASP A 467 -18.58 21.13 -6.90
C ASP A 467 -18.57 21.23 -8.44
N GLN A 468 -18.32 20.11 -9.10
CA GLN A 468 -18.34 19.95 -10.55
C GLN A 468 -19.60 19.23 -11.04
N ASP A 469 -20.63 19.16 -10.23
CA ASP A 469 -21.90 18.45 -10.49
C ASP A 469 -21.70 16.98 -10.89
N ARG A 470 -20.71 16.32 -10.30
CA ARG A 470 -20.43 14.91 -10.54
C ARG A 470 -21.55 14.04 -10.00
N GLN A 471 -21.88 13.01 -10.76
CA GLN A 471 -22.88 12.01 -10.36
C GLN A 471 -22.29 10.60 -10.54
N TRP A 472 -22.65 9.72 -9.62
CA TRP A 472 -22.27 8.32 -9.65
C TRP A 472 -23.49 7.42 -9.86
N GLN A 473 -23.28 6.29 -10.50
CA GLN A 473 -24.26 5.21 -10.49
C GLN A 473 -24.01 4.36 -9.24
N ILE A 474 -24.85 4.54 -8.21
CA ILE A 474 -24.59 4.05 -6.86
C ILE A 474 -25.36 2.76 -6.60
N PRO A 475 -24.70 1.61 -6.33
CA PRO A 475 -25.36 0.45 -5.76
C PRO A 475 -25.85 0.77 -4.35
N LEU A 476 -27.17 0.86 -4.17
CA LEU A 476 -27.75 1.33 -2.90
C LEU A 476 -27.58 0.31 -1.75
N ASN A 477 -27.59 -0.99 -2.05
CA ASN A 477 -27.48 -2.06 -1.07
C ASN A 477 -28.37 -1.78 0.18
N SER A 478 -29.66 -1.51 -0.05
CA SER A 478 -30.61 -1.19 1.01
C SER A 478 -31.10 -2.42 1.73
N ASN A 479 -31.39 -2.29 3.03
CA ASN A 479 -32.16 -3.31 3.76
C ASN A 479 -33.66 -3.30 3.43
N TYR A 480 -34.13 -2.34 2.60
CA TYR A 480 -35.53 -2.29 2.12
C TYR A 480 -35.59 -2.78 0.67
N ALA A 481 -36.08 -4.01 0.46
CA ALA A 481 -36.10 -4.68 -0.85
C ALA A 481 -36.95 -3.95 -1.91
N ALA A 482 -37.78 -2.99 -1.50
CA ALA A 482 -38.60 -2.18 -2.42
C ALA A 482 -37.79 -1.11 -3.15
N LEU A 483 -36.52 -0.85 -2.78
CA LEU A 483 -35.67 0.12 -3.43
C LEU A 483 -35.04 -0.44 -4.72
N PRO A 484 -34.75 0.43 -5.72
CA PRO A 484 -33.95 0.03 -6.87
C PRO A 484 -32.54 -0.38 -6.42
N GLU A 485 -31.91 -1.29 -7.16
CA GLU A 485 -30.52 -1.71 -6.91
C GLU A 485 -29.52 -0.57 -7.14
N LEU A 486 -29.77 0.27 -8.17
CA LEU A 486 -28.90 1.39 -8.54
C LEU A 486 -29.64 2.73 -8.43
N MET A 487 -28.96 3.73 -7.85
CA MET A 487 -29.34 5.13 -7.98
C MET A 487 -28.56 5.76 -9.14
N VAL A 488 -29.26 6.13 -10.22
CA VAL A 488 -28.65 6.70 -11.43
C VAL A 488 -28.97 8.18 -11.65
N THR A 489 -29.68 8.77 -10.70
CA THR A 489 -30.14 10.18 -10.73
C THR A 489 -29.59 10.94 -9.55
N LYS A 490 -29.56 12.27 -9.63
CA LYS A 490 -29.12 13.14 -8.53
C LYS A 490 -30.02 13.01 -7.30
N THR A 491 -31.34 12.83 -7.52
CA THR A 491 -32.32 12.62 -6.47
C THR A 491 -33.21 11.42 -6.81
N LEU A 492 -33.69 10.74 -5.78
CA LEU A 492 -34.60 9.61 -5.89
C LEU A 492 -35.68 9.74 -4.80
N GLU A 493 -36.93 9.86 -5.20
CA GLU A 493 -38.08 9.83 -4.30
C GLU A 493 -38.65 8.42 -4.26
N LEU A 494 -38.85 7.91 -3.06
CA LEU A 494 -39.36 6.56 -2.79
C LEU A 494 -40.76 6.62 -2.22
N GLY A 495 -41.32 5.54 -1.75
CA GLY A 495 -42.64 5.47 -1.19
C GLY A 495 -42.82 6.21 0.16
N ASP A 496 -44.02 6.17 0.72
CA ASP A 496 -44.29 6.67 2.07
C ASP A 496 -43.42 5.99 3.11
N TYR A 497 -42.67 6.78 3.90
CA TYR A 497 -41.67 6.25 4.83
C TYR A 497 -42.31 5.44 5.94
N GLU A 498 -43.43 5.89 6.51
CA GLU A 498 -44.10 5.19 7.61
C GLU A 498 -44.60 3.81 7.16
N GLU A 499 -45.14 3.73 5.94
CA GLU A 499 -45.59 2.49 5.35
C GLU A 499 -44.39 1.54 5.11
N LEU A 500 -43.31 2.07 4.52
CA LEU A 500 -42.06 1.28 4.28
C LEU A 500 -41.48 0.78 5.60
N ARG A 501 -41.39 1.65 6.62
CA ARG A 501 -40.82 1.33 7.95
C ARG A 501 -41.64 0.26 8.66
N GLN A 502 -42.97 0.33 8.60
CA GLN A 502 -43.88 -0.67 9.18
C GLN A 502 -43.79 -2.01 8.47
N ASN A 503 -43.74 -2.00 7.14
CA ASN A 503 -43.68 -3.24 6.36
C ASN A 503 -42.37 -4.03 6.59
N VAL A 504 -41.26 -3.34 6.77
CA VAL A 504 -39.94 -4.00 7.00
C VAL A 504 -39.68 -4.27 8.49
N GLY A 505 -40.18 -3.44 9.38
CA GLY A 505 -40.09 -3.58 10.83
C GLY A 505 -38.72 -3.18 11.43
N THR A 506 -37.72 -2.82 10.60
CA THR A 506 -36.38 -2.39 11.02
C THR A 506 -36.05 -0.99 10.49
N PRO A 507 -35.15 -0.22 11.13
CA PRO A 507 -34.69 1.08 10.63
C PRO A 507 -34.18 1.02 9.22
N PHE A 508 -34.40 2.09 8.44
CA PHE A 508 -33.91 2.20 7.08
C PHE A 508 -32.39 2.38 7.05
N ARG A 509 -31.71 1.61 6.20
CA ARG A 509 -30.25 1.68 6.04
C ARG A 509 -29.86 1.47 4.57
N LEU A 510 -28.81 2.17 4.16
CA LEU A 510 -28.12 2.01 2.88
C LEU A 510 -26.74 1.38 3.07
N ASN A 511 -26.18 0.89 1.97
CA ASN A 511 -24.86 0.29 1.92
C ASN A 511 -24.66 -0.80 3.02
N VAL A 512 -25.66 -1.64 3.17
CA VAL A 512 -25.59 -2.79 4.07
C VAL A 512 -24.36 -3.63 3.68
N ASP A 513 -23.60 -4.09 4.66
CA ASP A 513 -22.33 -4.80 4.51
C ASP A 513 -21.16 -3.92 3.98
N ASN A 514 -21.37 -2.61 3.81
CA ASN A 514 -20.34 -1.62 3.43
C ASN A 514 -19.53 -2.01 2.18
N THR A 515 -20.19 -2.53 1.15
CA THR A 515 -19.54 -3.04 -0.07
C THR A 515 -19.39 -2.00 -1.18
N ALA A 516 -20.12 -0.87 -1.09
CA ALA A 516 -20.07 0.21 -2.07
C ALA A 516 -19.32 1.45 -1.53
N HIS A 517 -18.74 2.24 -2.44
CA HIS A 517 -17.86 3.36 -2.10
C HIS A 517 -18.62 4.69 -1.94
N PHE A 518 -19.45 4.78 -0.95
CA PHE A 518 -20.16 6.02 -0.57
C PHE A 518 -20.46 6.05 0.93
N ILE A 519 -20.75 7.23 1.46
CA ILE A 519 -21.19 7.42 2.85
C ILE A 519 -22.63 7.90 2.89
N VAL A 520 -23.27 7.70 4.03
CA VAL A 520 -24.69 8.04 4.21
C VAL A 520 -24.86 9.10 5.29
N ASN A 521 -25.57 10.17 4.95
CA ASN A 521 -25.96 11.21 5.88
C ASN A 521 -27.48 11.12 6.13
N TYR A 522 -27.85 10.47 7.25
CA TYR A 522 -29.25 10.36 7.65
C TYR A 522 -29.70 11.63 8.37
N GLU A 523 -30.91 12.11 8.08
CA GLU A 523 -31.51 13.16 8.91
C GLU A 523 -31.60 12.67 10.39
N PRO A 524 -31.64 13.62 11.37
CA PRO A 524 -31.50 13.25 12.79
C PRO A 524 -32.53 12.23 13.28
N ALA A 525 -33.77 12.26 12.80
CA ALA A 525 -34.82 11.31 13.20
C ALA A 525 -34.53 9.88 12.73
N LEU A 526 -34.04 9.71 11.50
CA LEU A 526 -33.67 8.43 10.93
C LEU A 526 -32.41 7.87 11.61
N LEU A 527 -31.41 8.73 11.85
CA LEU A 527 -30.23 8.33 12.59
C LEU A 527 -30.56 7.86 14.01
N GLN A 528 -31.46 8.57 14.70
CA GLN A 528 -31.88 8.19 16.05
C GLN A 528 -32.63 6.84 16.05
N ASP A 529 -33.47 6.56 15.05
CA ASP A 529 -34.12 5.23 14.93
C ASP A 529 -33.07 4.12 14.77
N ILE A 530 -32.02 4.35 13.94
CA ILE A 530 -30.92 3.38 13.79
C ILE A 530 -30.18 3.19 15.11
N LEU A 531 -29.80 4.27 15.79
CA LEU A 531 -29.05 4.23 17.07
C LEU A 531 -29.85 3.56 18.21
N ASN A 532 -31.16 3.70 18.23
CA ASN A 532 -32.02 3.01 19.20
C ASN A 532 -31.98 1.48 19.05
N HIS A 533 -31.50 0.98 17.91
CA HIS A 533 -31.40 -0.45 17.60
C HIS A 533 -29.93 -0.93 17.43
N VAL A 534 -28.94 -0.13 17.86
CA VAL A 534 -27.52 -0.38 17.61
C VAL A 534 -27.06 -1.77 18.03
N ASP A 535 -27.56 -2.29 19.16
CA ASP A 535 -27.17 -3.60 19.68
C ASP A 535 -27.66 -4.77 18.79
N SER A 536 -28.64 -4.53 17.92
CA SER A 536 -29.15 -5.53 16.97
C SER A 536 -28.47 -5.47 15.60
N LEU A 537 -27.60 -4.47 15.37
CA LEU A 537 -26.91 -4.28 14.09
C LEU A 537 -25.68 -5.21 14.00
N SER A 538 -25.38 -5.62 12.79
CA SER A 538 -24.12 -6.33 12.53
C SER A 538 -22.90 -5.47 12.88
N ALA A 539 -21.79 -6.09 13.18
CA ALA A 539 -20.54 -5.39 13.47
C ALA A 539 -20.11 -4.45 12.32
N ILE A 540 -20.27 -4.90 11.07
CA ILE A 540 -19.96 -4.09 9.89
C ILE A 540 -20.88 -2.86 9.79
N THR A 541 -22.15 -2.98 10.12
CA THR A 541 -23.06 -1.83 10.14
C THR A 541 -22.69 -0.85 11.27
N GLN A 542 -22.28 -1.32 12.42
CA GLN A 542 -21.80 -0.46 13.52
C GLN A 542 -20.50 0.27 13.14
N LEU A 543 -19.56 -0.43 12.50
CA LEU A 543 -18.35 0.17 11.93
C LEU A 543 -18.73 1.26 10.92
N GLN A 544 -19.63 0.97 9.98
CA GLN A 544 -20.06 1.90 8.95
C GLN A 544 -20.66 3.18 9.57
N LEU A 545 -21.50 3.06 10.58
CA LEU A 545 -22.06 4.23 11.29
C LEU A 545 -20.97 5.11 11.89
N LEU A 546 -20.01 4.51 12.61
CA LEU A 546 -18.90 5.24 13.22
C LEU A 546 -18.01 5.90 12.15
N GLN A 547 -17.74 5.21 11.06
CA GLN A 547 -16.95 5.70 9.94
C GLN A 547 -17.65 6.86 9.22
N ASP A 548 -18.94 6.71 8.89
CA ASP A 548 -19.73 7.74 8.21
C ASP A 548 -19.87 8.99 9.09
N LEU A 549 -20.19 8.83 10.38
CA LEU A 549 -20.26 9.95 11.32
C LEU A 549 -18.93 10.69 11.46
N ARG A 550 -17.82 9.95 11.53
CA ARG A 550 -16.48 10.55 11.57
C ARG A 550 -16.19 11.36 10.31
N LEU A 551 -16.43 10.79 9.13
CA LEU A 551 -16.19 11.46 7.85
C LEU A 551 -17.10 12.70 7.68
N LEU A 552 -18.40 12.59 8.01
CA LEU A 552 -19.31 13.71 7.99
C LEU A 552 -18.85 14.85 8.92
N ALA A 553 -18.29 14.51 10.09
CA ALA A 553 -17.72 15.50 11.01
C ALA A 553 -16.42 16.12 10.45
N GLU A 554 -15.52 15.33 9.83
CA GLU A 554 -14.33 15.84 9.13
C GLU A 554 -14.73 16.77 7.97
N GLY A 555 -15.79 16.44 7.24
CA GLY A 555 -16.37 17.26 6.17
C GLY A 555 -17.23 18.43 6.66
N ARG A 556 -17.35 18.63 7.98
CA ARG A 556 -18.16 19.69 8.59
C ARG A 556 -19.65 19.67 8.21
N GLN A 557 -20.18 18.53 7.77
CA GLN A 557 -21.61 18.33 7.54
C GLN A 557 -22.38 18.07 8.84
N ILE A 558 -21.69 17.54 9.86
CA ILE A 558 -22.15 17.48 11.25
C ILE A 558 -21.01 17.93 12.16
N SER A 559 -21.31 18.29 13.42
CA SER A 559 -20.28 18.61 14.39
C SER A 559 -19.75 17.34 15.08
N TYR A 560 -18.45 17.27 15.35
CA TYR A 560 -17.88 16.25 16.24
C TYR A 560 -18.53 16.24 17.63
N ALA A 561 -19.04 17.38 18.10
CA ALA A 561 -19.77 17.49 19.36
C ALA A 561 -21.03 16.60 19.41
N VAL A 562 -21.65 16.34 18.25
CA VAL A 562 -22.78 15.40 18.12
C VAL A 562 -22.31 13.93 18.20
N VAL A 563 -21.10 13.65 17.70
CA VAL A 563 -20.55 12.29 17.65
C VAL A 563 -20.06 11.82 19.02
N VAL A 564 -19.44 12.70 19.81
CA VAL A 564 -18.81 12.36 21.11
C VAL A 564 -19.75 11.59 22.05
N PRO A 565 -21.01 12.03 22.33
CA PRO A 565 -21.88 11.31 23.27
C PRO A 565 -22.30 9.92 22.77
N LEU A 566 -22.25 9.67 21.44
CA LEU A 566 -22.64 8.38 20.83
C LEU A 566 -21.60 7.28 21.07
N LEU A 567 -20.34 7.62 21.35
CA LEU A 567 -19.24 6.67 21.48
C LEU A 567 -19.49 5.62 22.56
N LYS A 568 -20.20 5.99 23.64
CA LYS A 568 -20.53 5.07 24.73
C LYS A 568 -21.39 3.88 24.28
N SER A 569 -22.23 4.06 23.26
CA SER A 569 -23.07 2.98 22.73
C SER A 569 -22.29 1.85 22.06
N PHE A 570 -21.03 2.08 21.70
CA PHE A 570 -20.16 1.13 21.02
C PHE A 570 -19.07 0.54 21.95
N ALA A 571 -18.88 1.09 23.14
CA ALA A 571 -17.75 0.78 24.04
C ALA A 571 -17.74 -0.66 24.58
N THR A 572 -18.90 -1.34 24.59
CA THR A 572 -19.05 -2.72 25.08
C THR A 572 -18.93 -3.77 23.98
N SER A 573 -18.76 -3.34 22.73
CA SER A 573 -18.62 -4.26 21.59
C SER A 573 -17.41 -5.16 21.74
N ARG A 574 -17.59 -6.45 21.43
CA ARG A 574 -16.49 -7.42 21.37
C ARG A 574 -15.89 -7.56 19.98
N SER A 575 -16.50 -6.91 18.98
CA SER A 575 -16.02 -6.95 17.61
C SER A 575 -14.77 -6.08 17.44
N SER A 576 -13.77 -6.64 16.79
CA SER A 576 -12.51 -5.94 16.47
C SER A 576 -12.73 -4.75 15.55
N VAL A 577 -13.63 -4.87 14.55
CA VAL A 577 -13.90 -3.77 13.61
C VAL A 577 -14.61 -2.59 14.29
N VAL A 578 -15.51 -2.87 15.22
CA VAL A 578 -16.18 -1.81 16.00
C VAL A 578 -15.20 -1.11 16.93
N ASN A 579 -14.35 -1.86 17.63
CA ASN A 579 -13.33 -1.29 18.49
C ASN A 579 -12.33 -0.44 17.70
N THR A 580 -11.87 -0.93 16.56
CA THR A 580 -10.99 -0.17 15.68
C THR A 580 -11.63 1.14 15.23
N ALA A 581 -12.88 1.11 14.75
CA ALA A 581 -13.59 2.31 14.31
C ALA A 581 -13.84 3.30 15.45
N LEU A 582 -14.22 2.81 16.64
CA LEU A 582 -14.43 3.63 17.83
C LEU A 582 -13.15 4.41 18.20
N TYR A 583 -12.01 3.72 18.29
CA TYR A 583 -10.76 4.37 18.68
C TYR A 583 -10.11 5.16 17.54
N GLN A 584 -10.49 4.96 16.28
CA GLN A 584 -10.18 5.90 15.19
C GLN A 584 -10.90 7.25 15.41
N VAL A 585 -12.16 7.25 15.82
CA VAL A 585 -12.86 8.48 16.21
C VAL A 585 -12.15 9.15 17.38
N VAL A 586 -11.82 8.41 18.43
CA VAL A 586 -11.07 8.94 19.59
C VAL A 586 -9.72 9.54 19.14
N GLY A 587 -8.99 8.88 18.27
CA GLY A 587 -7.74 9.39 17.69
C GLY A 587 -7.93 10.75 17.00
N ASN A 588 -9.05 10.93 16.31
CA ASN A 588 -9.38 12.22 15.67
C ASN A 588 -9.76 13.32 16.68
N LEU A 589 -10.28 12.97 17.85
CA LEU A 589 -10.59 13.97 18.90
C LEU A 589 -9.31 14.58 19.51
N LYS A 590 -8.18 13.90 19.45
CA LYS A 590 -6.89 14.40 19.97
C LYS A 590 -6.43 15.71 19.30
N LYS A 591 -6.88 16.00 18.06
CA LYS A 591 -6.53 17.26 17.38
C LYS A 591 -7.14 18.51 18.05
N PHE A 592 -8.21 18.36 18.85
CA PHE A 592 -8.91 19.47 19.51
C PHE A 592 -8.37 19.81 20.90
N VAL A 593 -7.40 19.05 21.39
CA VAL A 593 -6.79 19.25 22.70
C VAL A 593 -5.28 19.49 22.56
N ALA A 594 -4.73 20.27 23.48
CA ALA A 594 -3.28 20.44 23.57
C ALA A 594 -2.72 19.45 24.60
N SER A 595 -1.50 19.00 24.38
CA SER A 595 -0.81 18.10 25.32
C SER A 595 -0.71 18.71 26.72
N ASP A 596 -0.89 17.88 27.74
CA ASP A 596 -0.89 18.22 29.16
C ASP A 596 -1.95 19.25 29.62
N SER A 597 -2.91 19.58 28.74
CA SER A 597 -3.98 20.51 29.03
C SER A 597 -5.10 19.88 29.91
N PRO A 598 -5.92 20.69 30.60
CA PRO A 598 -7.13 20.20 31.26
C PRO A 598 -8.13 19.53 30.31
N GLU A 599 -8.15 19.96 29.06
CA GLU A 599 -8.99 19.41 28.00
C GLU A 599 -8.52 18.02 27.58
N GLU A 600 -7.20 17.80 27.49
CA GLU A 600 -6.65 16.45 27.25
C GLU A 600 -6.96 15.52 28.40
N LYS A 601 -6.85 15.99 29.66
CA LYS A 601 -7.22 15.19 30.83
C LYS A 601 -8.71 14.79 30.82
N ALA A 602 -9.59 15.68 30.38
CA ALA A 602 -11.00 15.34 30.20
C ALA A 602 -11.19 14.30 29.10
N LEU A 603 -10.48 14.40 27.98
CA LEU A 603 -10.49 13.39 26.92
C LEU A 603 -9.95 12.04 27.42
N GLN A 604 -8.83 12.04 28.15
CA GLN A 604 -8.27 10.83 28.79
C GLN A 604 -9.29 10.16 29.71
N GLN A 605 -10.01 10.93 30.52
CA GLN A 605 -11.04 10.42 31.41
C GLN A 605 -12.23 9.81 30.65
N LEU A 606 -12.64 10.41 29.54
CA LEU A 606 -13.65 9.82 28.64
C LEU A 606 -13.15 8.49 28.08
N VAL A 607 -11.91 8.46 27.58
CA VAL A 607 -11.32 7.24 26.99
C VAL A 607 -11.15 6.13 28.03
N ASP A 608 -10.81 6.47 29.28
CA ASP A 608 -10.81 5.49 30.38
C ASP A 608 -12.19 4.87 30.59
N THR A 609 -13.25 5.69 30.57
CA THR A 609 -14.63 5.21 30.66
C THR A 609 -14.99 4.26 29.51
N LEU A 610 -14.48 4.52 28.30
CA LEU A 610 -14.74 3.69 27.12
C LEU A 610 -13.94 2.38 27.11
N SER A 611 -12.70 2.38 27.64
CA SER A 611 -11.75 1.28 27.46
C SER A 611 -11.58 0.36 28.67
N ALA A 612 -11.77 0.86 29.90
CA ALA A 612 -11.37 0.15 31.13
C ALA A 612 -11.99 -1.25 31.25
N THR A 613 -13.28 -1.39 31.01
CA THR A 613 -13.97 -2.70 31.11
C THR A 613 -13.43 -3.73 30.12
N GLN A 614 -13.15 -3.30 28.88
CA GLN A 614 -12.58 -4.18 27.86
C GLN A 614 -11.11 -4.49 28.16
N PHE A 615 -10.33 -3.52 28.64
CA PHE A 615 -8.96 -3.75 29.07
C PHE A 615 -8.89 -4.75 30.24
N ASP A 616 -9.74 -4.64 31.25
CA ASP A 616 -9.81 -5.61 32.35
C ASP A 616 -10.19 -7.02 31.85
N ARG A 617 -11.02 -7.11 30.82
CA ARG A 617 -11.40 -8.38 30.22
C ARG A 617 -10.26 -9.00 29.43
N LEU A 618 -9.58 -8.25 28.59
CA LEU A 618 -8.55 -8.75 27.67
C LEU A 618 -7.18 -8.89 28.34
N GLY A 619 -6.75 -7.89 29.10
CA GLY A 619 -5.41 -7.81 29.69
C GLY A 619 -4.31 -7.82 28.65
N TRP A 620 -3.08 -8.09 29.12
CA TRP A 620 -1.87 -8.08 28.28
C TRP A 620 -1.58 -9.42 27.57
N HIS A 621 -2.10 -10.52 28.07
CA HIS A 621 -1.77 -11.85 27.57
C HIS A 621 -2.95 -12.52 26.91
N LYS A 622 -2.67 -13.25 25.83
CA LYS A 622 -3.64 -14.12 25.21
C LYS A 622 -4.17 -15.15 26.21
N LYS A 623 -5.48 -15.31 26.25
CA LYS A 623 -6.19 -16.27 27.11
C LYS A 623 -6.59 -17.51 26.31
N ALA A 624 -6.84 -18.63 27.01
CA ALA A 624 -7.36 -19.82 26.37
C ALA A 624 -8.74 -19.55 25.74
N ASN A 625 -8.96 -20.06 24.53
CA ASN A 625 -10.21 -19.95 23.77
C ASN A 625 -10.61 -18.51 23.36
N GLU A 626 -9.65 -17.60 23.24
CA GLU A 626 -9.91 -16.28 22.67
C GLU A 626 -10.24 -16.36 21.18
N THR A 627 -11.18 -15.52 20.75
CA THR A 627 -11.52 -15.32 19.35
C THR A 627 -10.45 -14.49 18.65
N ILE A 628 -10.48 -14.45 17.31
CA ILE A 628 -9.65 -13.53 16.54
C ILE A 628 -9.99 -12.07 16.88
N ASP A 629 -11.26 -11.76 17.10
CA ASP A 629 -11.70 -10.43 17.54
C ASP A 629 -11.02 -9.99 18.84
N ASP A 630 -10.93 -10.87 19.84
CA ASP A 630 -10.26 -10.58 21.10
C ASP A 630 -8.75 -10.30 20.89
N GLN A 631 -8.10 -11.09 20.04
CA GLN A 631 -6.67 -10.94 19.74
C GLN A 631 -6.38 -9.63 19.00
N VAL A 632 -7.19 -9.26 18.02
CA VAL A 632 -7.05 -8.01 17.25
C VAL A 632 -7.46 -6.80 18.07
N SER A 633 -8.47 -6.91 18.93
CA SER A 633 -8.92 -5.81 19.80
C SER A 633 -7.93 -5.50 20.92
N ARG A 634 -7.18 -6.48 21.43
CA ARG A 634 -6.29 -6.29 22.60
C ARG A 634 -5.32 -5.11 22.42
N PRO A 635 -4.50 -5.00 21.38
CA PRO A 635 -3.59 -3.87 21.22
C PRO A 635 -4.33 -2.54 21.11
N VAL A 636 -5.47 -2.49 20.43
CA VAL A 636 -6.28 -1.27 20.26
C VAL A 636 -6.83 -0.79 21.60
N ILE A 637 -7.41 -1.69 22.39
CA ILE A 637 -7.96 -1.39 23.71
C ILE A 637 -6.86 -1.02 24.70
N ALA A 638 -5.73 -1.74 24.67
CA ALA A 638 -4.60 -1.48 25.57
C ALA A 638 -3.94 -0.12 25.27
N ASP A 639 -3.78 0.25 23.99
CA ASP A 639 -3.28 1.58 23.60
C ASP A 639 -4.22 2.70 24.08
N ALA A 640 -5.53 2.48 23.98
CA ALA A 640 -6.52 3.42 24.51
C ALA A 640 -6.43 3.57 26.04
N ALA A 641 -6.26 2.47 26.77
CA ALA A 641 -6.10 2.50 28.23
C ALA A 641 -4.80 3.21 28.65
N LEU A 642 -3.71 3.03 27.91
CA LEU A 642 -2.45 3.75 28.13
C LEU A 642 -2.57 5.25 27.81
N PHE A 643 -3.23 5.60 26.71
CA PHE A 643 -3.52 7.01 26.41
C PHE A 643 -4.37 7.66 27.52
N ALA A 644 -5.34 6.91 28.04
CA ALA A 644 -6.19 7.35 29.16
C ALA A 644 -5.43 7.53 30.50
N GLU A 645 -4.13 7.20 30.53
CA GLU A 645 -3.32 7.19 31.77
C GLU A 645 -3.96 6.29 32.85
N ASN A 646 -4.60 5.19 32.44
CA ASN A 646 -5.17 4.22 33.37
C ASN A 646 -4.07 3.63 34.23
N LYS A 647 -4.17 3.83 35.56
CA LYS A 647 -3.10 3.50 36.51
C LYS A 647 -2.71 2.03 36.50
N ASN A 648 -3.70 1.14 36.31
CA ASN A 648 -3.44 -0.30 36.22
C ASN A 648 -2.73 -0.65 34.91
N ALA A 649 -3.16 -0.09 33.78
CA ALA A 649 -2.53 -0.32 32.48
C ALA A 649 -1.07 0.16 32.46
N VAL A 650 -0.81 1.38 32.91
CA VAL A 650 0.54 1.99 32.95
C VAL A 650 1.48 1.19 33.87
N ALA A 651 1.05 0.85 35.07
CA ALA A 651 1.88 0.11 36.02
C ALA A 651 2.14 -1.33 35.57
N SER A 652 1.12 -2.03 35.09
CA SER A 652 1.27 -3.42 34.63
C SER A 652 2.07 -3.53 33.32
N ALA A 653 2.02 -2.53 32.43
CA ALA A 653 2.92 -2.46 31.27
C ALA A 653 4.39 -2.31 31.70
N HIS A 654 4.66 -1.46 32.69
CA HIS A 654 6.00 -1.34 33.29
C HIS A 654 6.48 -2.66 33.89
N ASP A 655 5.64 -3.34 34.67
CA ASP A 655 5.98 -4.63 35.27
C ASP A 655 6.35 -5.67 34.22
N LEU A 656 5.66 -5.69 33.07
CA LEU A 656 6.00 -6.57 31.95
C LEU A 656 7.40 -6.31 31.39
N VAL A 657 7.78 -5.04 31.24
CA VAL A 657 9.13 -4.68 30.77
C VAL A 657 10.16 -5.12 31.81
N GLN A 658 9.93 -4.87 33.11
CA GLN A 658 10.84 -5.26 34.18
C GLN A 658 11.07 -6.78 34.23
N GLN A 659 10.03 -7.58 33.99
CA GLN A 659 10.13 -9.05 33.92
C GLN A 659 10.90 -9.56 32.68
N ASN A 660 11.01 -8.76 31.63
CA ASN A 660 11.64 -9.11 30.35
C ASN A 660 12.89 -8.27 30.04
N GLN A 661 13.45 -7.56 31.02
CA GLN A 661 14.56 -6.59 30.81
C GLN A 661 15.76 -7.15 30.00
N GLN A 662 16.05 -8.44 30.14
CA GLN A 662 17.20 -9.06 29.47
C GLN A 662 16.92 -9.49 28.04
N ALA A 663 15.63 -9.56 27.64
CA ALA A 663 15.22 -10.01 26.33
C ALA A 663 13.86 -9.39 25.95
N LEU A 664 13.84 -8.09 25.68
CA LEU A 664 12.61 -7.33 25.35
C LEU A 664 11.90 -7.85 24.12
N VAL A 665 12.62 -8.53 23.22
CA VAL A 665 12.05 -9.22 22.05
C VAL A 665 11.03 -10.31 22.45
N GLN A 666 11.11 -10.85 23.66
CA GLN A 666 10.20 -11.88 24.19
C GLN A 666 8.86 -11.34 24.70
N LEU A 667 8.69 -10.02 24.78
CA LEU A 667 7.38 -9.44 25.02
C LEU A 667 6.39 -9.91 23.94
N PRO A 668 5.11 -10.17 24.29
CA PRO A 668 4.12 -10.60 23.30
C PRO A 668 4.05 -9.61 22.12
N ALA A 669 4.24 -10.09 20.91
CA ALA A 669 4.40 -9.24 19.72
C ALA A 669 3.18 -8.34 19.44
N ASP A 670 1.95 -8.80 19.78
CA ASP A 670 0.73 -7.99 19.59
C ASP A 670 0.69 -6.70 20.42
N ILE A 671 1.41 -6.68 21.56
CA ILE A 671 1.40 -5.53 22.50
C ILE A 671 2.78 -4.91 22.69
N ARG A 672 3.82 -5.48 22.14
CA ARG A 672 5.22 -5.09 22.40
C ARG A 672 5.48 -3.63 22.09
N ALA A 673 5.01 -3.14 20.94
CA ALA A 673 5.18 -1.74 20.57
C ALA A 673 4.60 -0.77 21.61
N ILE A 674 3.36 -1.01 22.05
CA ILE A 674 2.67 -0.11 22.99
C ILE A 674 3.23 -0.21 24.41
N VAL A 675 3.66 -1.39 24.84
CA VAL A 675 4.30 -1.62 26.16
C VAL A 675 5.67 -0.93 26.19
N LEU A 676 6.49 -1.08 25.15
CA LEU A 676 7.78 -0.37 25.04
C LEU A 676 7.59 1.15 24.92
N ALA A 677 6.56 1.61 24.20
CA ALA A 677 6.25 3.05 24.11
C ALA A 677 5.87 3.64 25.48
N ASN A 678 5.08 2.91 26.28
CA ASN A 678 4.77 3.29 27.66
C ASN A 678 6.03 3.39 28.52
N GLU A 679 6.94 2.41 28.40
CA GLU A 679 8.21 2.42 29.14
C GLU A 679 9.08 3.61 28.76
N VAL A 680 9.25 3.88 27.47
CA VAL A 680 10.03 5.04 26.99
C VAL A 680 9.40 6.36 27.44
N LYS A 681 8.07 6.47 27.41
CA LYS A 681 7.36 7.69 27.81
C LYS A 681 7.47 7.98 29.30
N HIS A 682 7.25 7.00 30.17
CA HIS A 682 7.10 7.18 31.59
C HIS A 682 8.35 6.84 32.41
N TYR A 683 9.18 5.94 31.92
CA TYR A 683 10.36 5.39 32.60
C TYR A 683 11.63 5.49 31.77
N GLY A 684 11.62 6.34 30.74
CA GLY A 684 12.72 6.51 29.79
C GLY A 684 14.04 6.88 30.45
N SER A 685 15.11 6.30 29.93
CA SER A 685 16.49 6.59 30.36
C SER A 685 17.45 6.42 29.18
N GLN A 686 18.66 6.99 29.28
CA GLN A 686 19.71 6.75 28.28
C GLN A 686 20.02 5.26 28.16
N ALA A 687 20.05 4.53 29.28
CA ALA A 687 20.34 3.10 29.27
C ALA A 687 19.29 2.28 28.49
N LEU A 688 17.99 2.58 28.66
CA LEU A 688 16.92 1.94 27.89
C LEU A 688 17.01 2.31 26.39
N PHE A 689 17.29 3.57 26.11
CA PHE A 689 17.49 4.03 24.71
C PHE A 689 18.63 3.28 24.03
N ASP A 690 19.78 3.18 24.68
CA ASP A 690 20.96 2.50 24.14
C ASP A 690 20.70 0.99 23.94
N GLN A 691 19.98 0.35 24.88
CA GLN A 691 19.56 -1.05 24.74
C GLN A 691 18.67 -1.24 23.53
N LEU A 692 17.59 -0.47 23.40
CA LEU A 692 16.64 -0.57 22.29
C LEU A 692 17.30 -0.27 20.94
N LEU A 693 18.19 0.74 20.90
CA LEU A 693 18.93 1.06 19.69
C LEU A 693 19.90 -0.06 19.28
N THR A 694 20.53 -0.71 20.27
CA THR A 694 21.38 -1.88 20.01
C THR A 694 20.56 -3.04 19.48
N ASP A 695 19.40 -3.33 20.09
CA ASP A 695 18.49 -4.37 19.62
C ASP A 695 18.00 -4.06 18.19
N TYR A 696 17.65 -2.81 17.88
CA TYR A 696 17.26 -2.38 16.54
C TYR A 696 18.31 -2.69 15.46
N ARG A 697 19.58 -2.44 15.80
CA ARG A 697 20.72 -2.66 14.88
C ARG A 697 21.08 -4.13 14.68
N THR A 698 20.76 -4.98 15.64
CA THR A 698 21.26 -6.37 15.68
C THR A 698 20.19 -7.43 15.41
N THR A 699 18.92 -7.13 15.58
CA THR A 699 17.83 -8.08 15.32
C THR A 699 17.58 -8.26 13.82
N SER A 700 17.23 -9.48 13.42
CA SER A 700 16.67 -9.79 12.10
C SER A 700 15.14 -9.80 12.10
N ASP A 701 14.49 -9.63 13.26
CA ASP A 701 13.03 -9.52 13.38
C ASP A 701 12.56 -8.12 12.99
N GLY A 702 12.05 -7.96 11.76
CA GLY A 702 11.52 -6.69 11.24
C GLY A 702 10.31 -6.17 12.02
N GLY A 703 9.51 -7.05 12.64
CA GLY A 703 8.43 -6.67 13.55
C GLY A 703 8.97 -6.01 14.81
N TYR A 704 10.01 -6.58 15.40
CA TYR A 704 10.65 -6.00 16.58
C TYR A 704 11.35 -4.66 16.26
N GLN A 705 12.01 -4.55 15.10
CA GLN A 705 12.57 -3.27 14.65
C GLN A 705 11.50 -2.17 14.57
N ARG A 706 10.34 -2.48 14.00
CA ARG A 706 9.21 -1.55 13.90
C ARG A 706 8.68 -1.16 15.29
N ASP A 707 8.59 -2.11 16.21
CA ASP A 707 8.15 -1.87 17.59
C ASP A 707 9.10 -0.93 18.34
N ILE A 708 10.41 -1.13 18.18
CA ILE A 708 11.46 -0.26 18.76
C ILE A 708 11.37 1.15 18.20
N MET A 709 11.24 1.30 16.88
CA MET A 709 11.06 2.60 16.23
C MET A 709 9.84 3.34 16.79
N ALA A 710 8.70 2.65 16.90
CA ALA A 710 7.47 3.21 17.45
C ALA A 710 7.64 3.64 18.93
N ALA A 711 8.41 2.90 19.71
CA ALA A 711 8.69 3.20 21.12
C ALA A 711 9.66 4.35 21.28
N LEU A 712 10.82 4.33 20.65
CA LEU A 712 11.87 5.35 20.81
C LEU A 712 11.40 6.74 20.39
N THR A 713 10.56 6.84 19.38
CA THR A 713 9.98 8.11 18.93
C THR A 713 8.95 8.71 19.92
N LYS A 714 8.61 8.02 21.03
CA LYS A 714 7.71 8.52 22.08
C LYS A 714 8.44 9.20 23.25
N THR A 715 9.77 9.24 23.24
CA THR A 715 10.52 9.94 24.28
C THR A 715 10.18 11.42 24.32
N SER A 716 10.07 11.99 25.53
CA SER A 716 9.96 13.45 25.73
C SER A 716 11.33 14.14 25.87
N ASP A 717 12.41 13.35 25.95
CA ASP A 717 13.76 13.87 26.06
C ASP A 717 14.25 14.40 24.71
N LYS A 718 14.40 15.72 24.62
CA LYS A 718 14.82 16.39 23.39
C LYS A 718 16.21 15.96 22.93
N ALA A 719 17.14 15.67 23.85
CA ALA A 719 18.49 15.24 23.48
C ALA A 719 18.47 13.84 22.82
N LEU A 720 17.60 12.95 23.28
CA LEU A 720 17.41 11.63 22.62
C LEU A 720 16.73 11.78 21.26
N LEU A 721 15.79 12.70 21.10
CA LEU A 721 15.18 13.00 19.79
C LEU A 721 16.20 13.60 18.81
N GLU A 722 17.07 14.51 19.27
CA GLU A 722 18.18 15.05 18.48
C GLU A 722 19.15 13.93 18.06
N GLN A 723 19.41 12.98 18.94
CA GLN A 723 20.23 11.81 18.64
C GLN A 723 19.56 10.93 17.56
N ILE A 724 18.24 10.68 17.63
CA ILE A 724 17.49 9.94 16.61
C ILE A 724 17.62 10.62 15.23
N VAL A 725 17.38 11.95 15.18
CA VAL A 725 17.45 12.71 13.92
C VAL A 725 18.86 12.66 13.33
N SER A 726 19.90 12.63 14.17
CA SER A 726 21.29 12.50 13.69
C SER A 726 21.58 11.19 12.94
N TYR A 727 20.73 10.16 13.08
CA TYR A 727 20.83 8.89 12.37
C TYR A 727 20.04 8.84 11.06
N PHE A 728 19.27 9.86 10.72
CA PHE A 728 18.41 9.82 9.52
C PHE A 728 19.20 9.62 8.22
N GLU A 729 20.41 10.11 8.14
CA GLU A 729 21.32 9.96 6.99
C GLU A 729 22.37 8.86 7.18
N ASP A 730 22.36 8.18 8.33
CA ASP A 730 23.26 7.07 8.63
C ASP A 730 22.60 5.74 8.27
N SER A 731 22.83 5.26 7.04
CA SER A 731 22.27 4.02 6.53
C SER A 731 22.71 2.75 7.28
N GLU A 732 23.77 2.83 8.09
CA GLU A 732 24.18 1.73 8.96
C GLU A 732 23.27 1.61 10.19
N THR A 733 22.61 2.69 10.59
CA THR A 733 21.65 2.72 11.71
C THR A 733 20.21 2.68 11.20
N ILE A 734 19.82 3.60 10.31
CA ILE A 734 18.48 3.67 9.74
C ILE A 734 18.58 3.49 8.23
N LYS A 735 18.09 2.36 7.75
CA LYS A 735 18.05 2.13 6.30
C LYS A 735 17.12 3.11 5.61
N PRO A 736 17.42 3.56 4.37
CA PRO A 736 16.56 4.49 3.63
C PRO A 736 15.10 4.05 3.54
N GLN A 737 14.82 2.76 3.39
CA GLN A 737 13.47 2.20 3.36
C GLN A 737 12.69 2.38 4.67
N ASP A 738 13.36 2.49 5.82
CA ASP A 738 12.76 2.60 7.15
C ASP A 738 12.67 4.06 7.63
N LEU A 739 13.43 4.96 6.97
CA LEU A 739 13.58 6.36 7.37
C LEU A 739 12.23 7.09 7.50
N ARG A 740 11.29 6.83 6.58
CA ARG A 740 9.97 7.48 6.62
C ARG A 740 9.22 7.19 7.93
N GLY A 741 9.33 5.97 8.45
CA GLY A 741 8.74 5.59 9.73
C GLY A 741 9.32 6.38 10.90
N TRP A 742 10.64 6.50 10.95
CA TRP A 742 11.36 7.30 11.95
C TRP A 742 11.01 8.78 11.84
N TYR A 743 11.06 9.34 10.64
CA TYR A 743 10.65 10.72 10.37
C TYR A 743 9.24 11.01 10.87
N LYS A 744 8.27 10.16 10.49
CA LYS A 744 6.88 10.24 10.95
C LYS A 744 6.77 10.22 12.48
N GLY A 745 7.47 9.31 13.11
CA GLY A 745 7.43 9.14 14.56
C GLY A 745 7.93 10.38 15.32
N VAL A 746 9.07 10.94 14.88
CA VAL A 746 9.64 12.16 15.47
C VAL A 746 8.77 13.38 15.16
N LEU A 747 8.26 13.50 13.94
CA LEU A 747 7.38 14.60 13.52
C LEU A 747 6.06 14.63 14.31
N ALA A 748 5.52 13.46 14.64
CA ALA A 748 4.30 13.32 15.43
C ALA A 748 4.49 13.57 16.93
N ASN A 749 5.74 13.65 17.40
CA ASN A 749 6.10 13.94 18.78
C ASN A 749 6.21 15.46 18.98
N ASP A 750 5.46 16.04 19.92
CA ASP A 750 5.44 17.49 20.14
C ASP A 750 6.85 18.06 20.43
N ALA A 751 7.71 17.34 21.17
CA ALA A 751 9.08 17.76 21.45
C ALA A 751 10.03 17.56 20.24
N GLY A 752 9.69 16.64 19.31
CA GLY A 752 10.48 16.30 18.13
C GLY A 752 10.03 16.97 16.85
N GLN A 753 8.81 17.51 16.80
CA GLN A 753 8.21 18.00 15.56
C GLN A 753 9.08 19.02 14.83
N GLN A 754 9.62 20.00 15.58
CA GLN A 754 10.48 21.01 14.97
C GLN A 754 11.78 20.41 14.43
N LEU A 755 12.39 19.45 15.14
CA LEU A 755 13.63 18.79 14.70
C LEU A 755 13.44 18.06 13.36
N ALA A 756 12.37 17.29 13.25
CA ALA A 756 12.06 16.56 12.01
C ALA A 756 11.69 17.51 10.87
N TRP A 757 10.95 18.58 11.18
CA TRP A 757 10.57 19.59 10.19
C TRP A 757 11.77 20.41 9.68
N ASP A 758 12.72 20.73 10.57
CA ASP A 758 13.97 21.39 10.18
C ASP A 758 14.80 20.45 9.30
N TRP A 759 14.98 19.19 9.72
CA TRP A 759 15.73 18.19 8.95
C TRP A 759 15.22 18.07 7.51
N ILE A 760 13.92 17.84 7.29
CA ILE A 760 13.41 17.63 5.92
C ILE A 760 13.59 18.86 5.02
N ARG A 761 13.56 20.07 5.61
CA ARG A 761 13.78 21.31 4.86
C ARG A 761 15.26 21.52 4.51
N ASP A 762 16.13 21.23 5.45
CA ASP A 762 17.58 21.45 5.32
C ASP A 762 18.20 20.39 4.40
N ASP A 763 17.73 19.15 4.47
CA ASP A 763 18.32 17.99 3.79
C ASP A 763 17.45 17.42 2.66
N TRP A 764 16.50 18.22 2.14
CA TRP A 764 15.61 17.80 1.03
C TRP A 764 16.39 17.29 -0.18
N ALA A 765 17.50 17.91 -0.55
CA ALA A 765 18.32 17.51 -1.68
C ALA A 765 18.96 16.12 -1.48
N TRP A 766 19.35 15.81 -0.24
CA TRP A 766 19.84 14.47 0.12
C TRP A 766 18.72 13.44 0.02
N LEU A 767 17.54 13.76 0.53
CA LEU A 767 16.36 12.88 0.48
C LEU A 767 15.98 12.59 -0.98
N GLU A 768 15.90 13.61 -1.82
CA GLU A 768 15.59 13.48 -3.24
C GLU A 768 16.62 12.61 -3.97
N LYS A 769 17.90 12.77 -3.66
CA LYS A 769 18.97 11.94 -4.23
C LYS A 769 18.87 10.48 -3.79
N THR A 770 18.46 10.23 -2.54
CA THR A 770 18.48 8.90 -1.93
C THR A 770 17.24 8.08 -2.30
N VAL A 771 16.06 8.72 -2.31
CA VAL A 771 14.77 8.06 -2.55
C VAL A 771 13.91 8.72 -3.63
N GLY A 772 14.42 9.72 -4.31
CA GLY A 772 13.66 10.55 -5.27
C GLY A 772 13.24 9.84 -6.56
N GLY A 773 13.79 8.67 -6.88
CA GLY A 773 13.36 7.83 -8.00
C GLY A 773 12.44 6.68 -7.59
N ASP A 774 11.92 6.74 -6.38
CA ASP A 774 11.10 5.72 -5.74
C ASP A 774 9.64 6.19 -5.65
N MET A 775 8.68 5.29 -5.90
CA MET A 775 7.23 5.56 -5.74
C MET A 775 6.87 6.05 -4.32
N GLU A 776 7.67 5.73 -3.31
CA GLU A 776 7.46 6.14 -1.93
C GLU A 776 7.91 7.58 -1.60
N PHE A 777 8.62 8.25 -2.52
CA PHE A 777 9.17 9.59 -2.27
C PHE A 777 8.13 10.64 -1.91
N THR A 778 7.01 10.70 -2.65
CA THR A 778 5.93 11.67 -2.41
C THR A 778 5.28 11.50 -1.04
N THR A 779 5.36 10.32 -0.44
CA THR A 779 4.75 10.02 0.85
C THR A 779 5.37 10.79 2.02
N TYR A 780 6.60 11.33 1.88
CA TYR A 780 7.17 12.25 2.88
C TYR A 780 6.37 13.54 2.99
N ILE A 781 5.85 14.05 1.87
CA ILE A 781 4.98 15.24 1.83
C ILE A 781 3.66 14.91 2.54
N THR A 782 3.04 13.80 2.15
CA THR A 782 1.76 13.31 2.73
C THR A 782 1.87 13.08 4.24
N VAL A 783 2.94 12.45 4.70
CA VAL A 783 3.17 12.20 6.14
C VAL A 783 3.26 13.53 6.91
N THR A 784 3.97 14.52 6.36
CA THR A 784 4.08 15.85 6.96
C THR A 784 2.71 16.51 7.06
N ALA A 785 1.96 16.50 5.97
CA ALA A 785 0.62 17.10 5.92
C ALA A 785 -0.37 16.44 6.88
N ARG A 786 -0.29 15.13 7.08
CA ARG A 786 -1.17 14.41 8.02
C ARG A 786 -0.97 14.79 9.48
N ILE A 787 0.21 15.31 9.82
CA ILE A 787 0.56 15.66 11.21
C ILE A 787 0.30 17.13 11.49
N PHE A 788 0.52 18.04 10.56
CA PHE A 788 0.37 19.48 10.75
C PHE A 788 -1.11 19.87 10.97
N LYS A 789 -1.35 20.69 12.01
CA LYS A 789 -2.72 21.07 12.46
C LYS A 789 -2.86 22.52 12.86
N THR A 790 -1.87 23.38 12.59
CA THR A 790 -1.88 24.81 12.98
C THR A 790 -1.69 25.71 11.76
N ALA A 791 -2.24 26.92 11.81
CA ALA A 791 -2.11 27.92 10.75
C ALA A 791 -0.64 28.29 10.49
N GLU A 792 0.19 28.29 11.53
CA GLU A 792 1.64 28.53 11.45
C GLU A 792 2.31 27.44 10.60
N ARG A 793 2.04 26.16 10.90
CA ARG A 793 2.58 25.02 10.14
C ARG A 793 2.08 24.99 8.69
N LEU A 794 0.85 25.39 8.45
CA LEU A 794 0.35 25.55 7.08
C LEU A 794 1.17 26.60 6.32
N THR A 795 1.46 27.75 6.95
CA THR A 795 2.25 28.80 6.33
C THR A 795 3.67 28.33 6.01
N GLU A 796 4.32 27.64 6.93
CA GLU A 796 5.66 27.09 6.74
C GLU A 796 5.67 26.00 5.66
N PHE A 797 4.67 25.13 5.63
CA PHE A 797 4.51 24.07 4.63
C PHE A 797 4.39 24.66 3.22
N LYS A 798 3.53 25.67 3.05
CA LYS A 798 3.39 26.42 1.79
C LYS A 798 4.72 27.05 1.37
N ALA A 799 5.38 27.78 2.27
CA ALA A 799 6.63 28.46 1.98
C ALA A 799 7.73 27.52 1.46
N PHE A 800 7.76 26.28 1.95
CA PHE A 800 8.75 25.29 1.56
C PHE A 800 8.36 24.50 0.30
N PHE A 801 7.11 24.07 0.17
CA PHE A 801 6.67 23.16 -0.90
C PHE A 801 6.11 23.89 -2.14
N GLU A 802 5.46 25.05 -2.04
CA GLU A 802 4.95 25.76 -3.21
C GLU A 802 6.02 26.05 -4.29
N PRO A 803 7.27 26.41 -3.95
CA PRO A 803 8.33 26.56 -4.95
C PRO A 803 8.68 25.27 -5.73
N LYS A 804 8.20 24.11 -5.30
CA LYS A 804 8.42 22.79 -5.91
C LYS A 804 7.24 22.32 -6.76
N LEU A 805 6.18 23.12 -6.90
CA LEU A 805 4.99 22.77 -7.68
C LEU A 805 5.27 22.41 -9.14
N ASP A 806 6.32 22.98 -9.73
CA ASP A 806 6.71 22.69 -11.12
C ASP A 806 7.56 21.40 -11.26
N THR A 807 7.87 20.73 -10.15
CA THR A 807 8.62 19.47 -10.18
C THR A 807 7.70 18.33 -10.61
N PRO A 808 8.02 17.62 -11.70
CA PRO A 808 7.21 16.47 -12.14
C PRO A 808 7.01 15.43 -11.03
N GLY A 809 5.76 14.96 -10.87
CA GLY A 809 5.39 14.00 -9.82
C GLY A 809 5.02 14.63 -8.47
N LEU A 810 5.39 15.88 -8.18
CA LEU A 810 5.12 16.53 -6.89
C LEU A 810 3.90 17.46 -6.92
N THR A 811 3.51 17.99 -8.06
CA THR A 811 2.48 19.05 -8.21
C THR A 811 1.16 18.67 -7.54
N ARG A 812 0.64 17.47 -7.84
CA ARG A 812 -0.64 16.99 -7.30
C ARG A 812 -0.57 16.86 -5.78
N GLU A 813 0.46 16.16 -5.29
CA GLU A 813 0.61 15.88 -3.88
C GLU A 813 0.74 17.17 -3.05
N ILE A 814 1.59 18.09 -3.47
CA ILE A 814 1.76 19.39 -2.77
C ILE A 814 0.44 20.15 -2.74
N THR A 815 -0.26 20.26 -3.87
CA THR A 815 -1.54 20.98 -3.95
C THR A 815 -2.59 20.38 -3.02
N MET A 816 -2.69 19.05 -3.04
CA MET A 816 -3.67 18.33 -2.23
C MET A 816 -3.33 18.41 -0.74
N ASP A 817 -2.07 18.27 -0.37
CA ASP A 817 -1.63 18.30 1.03
C ASP A 817 -1.75 19.69 1.66
N ILE A 818 -1.60 20.76 0.90
CA ILE A 818 -1.96 22.11 1.35
C ILE A 818 -3.45 22.15 1.76
N ASN A 819 -4.34 21.56 0.95
CA ASN A 819 -5.76 21.48 1.27
C ASN A 819 -6.06 20.62 2.50
N VAL A 820 -5.33 19.51 2.67
CA VAL A 820 -5.43 18.62 3.86
C VAL A 820 -5.11 19.39 5.14
N ILE A 821 -4.01 20.14 5.16
CA ILE A 821 -3.64 20.94 6.34
C ILE A 821 -4.64 22.07 6.57
N ALA A 822 -4.99 22.82 5.52
CA ALA A 822 -5.93 23.93 5.61
C ALA A 822 -7.30 23.49 6.14
N SER A 823 -7.81 22.37 5.67
CA SER A 823 -9.06 21.75 6.14
C SER A 823 -9.02 21.42 7.64
N ARG A 824 -7.91 20.82 8.09
CA ARG A 824 -7.74 20.47 9.50
C ARG A 824 -7.62 21.72 10.39
N VAL A 825 -6.88 22.72 9.96
CA VAL A 825 -6.77 23.99 10.67
C VAL A 825 -8.17 24.63 10.84
N ALA A 826 -8.93 24.74 9.74
CA ALA A 826 -10.28 25.32 9.78
C ALA A 826 -11.23 24.54 10.70
N LEU A 827 -11.22 23.20 10.61
CA LEU A 827 -12.02 22.32 11.47
C LEU A 827 -11.68 22.52 12.96
N VAL A 828 -10.39 22.56 13.29
CA VAL A 828 -9.97 22.76 14.70
C VAL A 828 -10.37 24.12 15.20
N GLU A 829 -10.19 25.19 14.42
CA GLU A 829 -10.58 26.55 14.82
C GLU A 829 -12.08 26.68 15.05
N GLU A 830 -12.89 26.06 14.19
CA GLU A 830 -14.35 26.14 14.25
C GLU A 830 -14.93 25.28 15.39
N GLU A 831 -14.48 24.04 15.55
CA GLU A 831 -15.12 23.02 16.37
C GLU A 831 -14.50 22.85 17.78
N LYS A 832 -13.30 23.35 18.01
CA LYS A 832 -12.53 23.08 19.23
C LYS A 832 -13.33 23.25 20.52
N LEU A 833 -14.00 24.36 20.70
CA LEU A 833 -14.73 24.66 21.93
C LEU A 833 -15.95 23.74 22.10
N ALA A 834 -16.71 23.51 21.02
CA ALA A 834 -17.89 22.64 21.05
C ALA A 834 -17.50 21.19 21.39
N VAL A 835 -16.43 20.69 20.78
CA VAL A 835 -15.92 19.34 21.04
C VAL A 835 -15.41 19.19 22.48
N GLN A 836 -14.64 20.14 22.99
CA GLN A 836 -14.15 20.12 24.37
C GLN A 836 -15.31 20.14 25.37
N GLN A 837 -16.38 20.91 25.11
CA GLN A 837 -17.59 20.93 25.93
C GLN A 837 -18.33 19.60 25.86
N ALA A 838 -18.49 19.00 24.68
CA ALA A 838 -19.12 17.69 24.49
C ALA A 838 -18.36 16.58 25.22
N VAL A 839 -17.02 16.60 25.20
CA VAL A 839 -16.19 15.65 25.96
C VAL A 839 -16.46 15.80 27.46
N LYS A 840 -16.43 17.02 27.99
CA LYS A 840 -16.70 17.28 29.42
C LYS A 840 -18.14 16.87 29.80
N ALA A 841 -19.13 17.11 28.96
CA ALA A 841 -20.53 16.73 29.22
C ALA A 841 -20.76 15.20 29.13
N SER A 842 -19.85 14.47 28.49
CA SER A 842 -19.91 13.02 28.35
C SER A 842 -19.18 12.26 29.46
N LEU A 843 -18.56 12.94 30.40
CA LEU A 843 -17.96 12.30 31.58
C LEU A 843 -19.04 11.90 32.60
#